data_4f4ce0bcd17212eb6b385b0a2b019a20
#
_entry.id   4f4ce0bcd17212eb6b385b0a2b019a20
#
_cell.length_a   1.000
_cell.length_b   1.000
_cell.length_c   1.000
_cell.angle_alpha   90.00
_cell.angle_beta   90.00
_cell.angle_gamma   90.00
#
_symmetry.space_group_name_H-M   'P 1'
#
loop_
_entity.id
_entity.type
_entity.pdbx_description
1 polymer ?
#
loop_
_entity_poly.entity_id
_entity_poly.type
_entity_poly.pdbx_seq_one_letter_code
_entity_poly.pdbx_strand_id
1 'polypeptide(L)'
;MLLQLFLYFLLLSWLTLLKETASLEGPFFKAKTGCDAKCGNVSIPYPFGIRQNGINVGCSFNGVGFDYSITCNTSFNPPKPFLDVGDVEVIDISETEIRTKNTPATLCHNASGGVTLNLPSSSISLDRTPFTLSYTKNMYFTVGCNVFSIIQGPDLQNYTGTCTSTCETKESVISGSCVSNNGCCESTIPKGLKKIEITMAKNRQQSNVSWYFDPCNYAFVGQYTFQSTDVLDGYNFVSKGKEVPVVFDWAIGNKTCEEAQKDLSTFACQANSHCINPDNNPGYLCICNEGYGGNPYLSPGCQDVNECDDQSTNLCVENCTNTIGSYICSCPKGSRGDGRKDGTGCLIQDNQNAPVLQISLGIGLGFLFLVLSGFWLYLSMKKRNSIKLKKKCFQKNGGLLLKQQIHENGGAQSSAKIFTAEELQLATKNYDAKLVLGRGGHGIVYKGTLADTRAVAIKKPIIVKESHIEEFINELVILTQVNHRNVVKILGCCLETEVPLIVYEYVSNGTLSEHIHSKNGVSSSSLSWESRLRIAAETAGALSYLHSATTVPIIHRDIKSANVLLDENYTAKVADFGASRLNPLDLAEIDTIVQGTLGYLDPEYYESGQLTGKSDVYSFGVVLVELLTGERPISLARTKRKQNFALYFHSLVTENDVLEVLEARVATEGKREQVLAVAMLAKRCLNLKGGDRPTMKQVAVELESLSKFVSLNHTSKHFSEEHTNIKPDPIDLYPPIQLDSYVDGDSSLYSNI
;
A
#
# COMPACT_ATOMS: atom_id res chain seq x y z
N MET A 1 -45.02 -30.98 -9.78
CA MET A 1 -44.93 -31.37 -8.39
C MET A 1 -43.50 -31.28 -7.82
N LEU A 2 -42.51 -31.89 -8.41
CA LEU A 2 -41.12 -31.82 -7.96
C LEU A 2 -40.50 -30.40 -8.03
N LEU A 3 -40.82 -29.59 -9.02
CA LEU A 3 -40.33 -28.21 -9.18
C LEU A 3 -40.98 -27.26 -8.15
N GLN A 4 -42.23 -27.50 -7.78
CA GLN A 4 -42.89 -26.72 -6.74
C GLN A 4 -42.38 -27.06 -5.31
N LEU A 5 -42.05 -28.33 -5.08
CA LEU A 5 -41.37 -28.74 -3.83
C LEU A 5 -39.96 -28.15 -3.71
N PHE A 6 -39.23 -28.07 -4.82
CA PHE A 6 -37.89 -27.45 -4.81
C PHE A 6 -37.92 -25.94 -4.59
N LEU A 7 -38.89 -25.23 -5.17
CA LEU A 7 -39.13 -23.81 -4.92
C LEU A 7 -39.59 -23.54 -3.47
N TYR A 8 -40.42 -24.45 -2.90
CA TYR A 8 -40.84 -24.35 -1.50
C TYR A 8 -39.69 -24.60 -0.54
N PHE A 9 -38.76 -25.52 -0.87
CA PHE A 9 -37.52 -25.73 -0.07
C PHE A 9 -36.55 -24.54 -0.16
N LEU A 10 -36.43 -23.91 -1.33
CA LEU A 10 -35.61 -22.69 -1.50
C LEU A 10 -36.23 -21.49 -0.75
N LEU A 11 -37.55 -21.35 -0.76
CA LEU A 11 -38.26 -20.30 0.02
C LEU A 11 -38.15 -20.50 1.51
N LEU A 12 -38.23 -21.76 2.00
CA LEU A 12 -38.03 -22.07 3.42
C LEU A 12 -36.59 -21.82 3.85
N SER A 13 -35.59 -22.14 2.98
CA SER A 13 -34.17 -21.86 3.29
C SER A 13 -33.87 -20.36 3.28
N TRP A 14 -34.58 -19.57 2.45
CA TRP A 14 -34.48 -18.09 2.47
C TRP A 14 -35.19 -17.46 3.70
N LEU A 15 -36.30 -18.03 4.14
CA LEU A 15 -37.00 -17.56 5.33
C LEU A 15 -36.26 -17.89 6.62
N THR A 16 -35.46 -18.95 6.68
CA THR A 16 -34.58 -19.24 7.81
C THR A 16 -33.35 -18.32 7.85
N LEU A 17 -32.84 -17.87 6.68
CA LEU A 17 -31.74 -16.88 6.58
C LEU A 17 -32.14 -15.44 6.96
N LEU A 18 -33.44 -15.12 6.99
CA LEU A 18 -33.94 -13.78 7.36
C LEU A 18 -34.32 -13.67 8.85
N LYS A 19 -34.12 -14.70 9.66
CA LYS A 19 -34.54 -14.72 11.08
C LYS A 19 -33.41 -14.61 12.11
N GLU A 20 -32.19 -14.36 11.71
CA GLU A 20 -31.06 -14.17 12.62
C GLU A 20 -30.45 -12.77 12.52
N THR A 21 -31.19 -11.76 12.98
CA THR A 21 -30.60 -10.55 13.56
C THR A 21 -31.13 -10.35 14.97
N ALA A 22 -31.14 -11.39 15.79
CA ALA A 22 -31.14 -11.24 17.24
C ALA A 22 -29.68 -11.14 17.65
N SER A 23 -29.27 -10.01 18.20
CA SER A 23 -27.97 -9.79 18.80
C SER A 23 -27.69 -10.88 19.83
N LEU A 24 -26.94 -11.90 19.44
CA LEU A 24 -26.27 -12.80 20.38
C LEU A 24 -25.26 -11.94 21.15
N GLU A 25 -25.61 -11.55 22.38
CA GLU A 25 -24.62 -11.10 23.35
C GLU A 25 -23.69 -12.31 23.60
N GLY A 26 -22.60 -12.39 22.85
CA GLY A 26 -21.60 -13.45 23.02
C GLY A 26 -20.98 -13.42 24.42
N PRO A 27 -20.43 -14.50 24.90
CA PRO A 27 -19.87 -14.64 26.24
C PRO A 27 -18.74 -13.67 26.60
N PHE A 28 -18.14 -13.00 25.63
CA PHE A 28 -17.11 -11.96 25.81
C PHE A 28 -17.62 -10.70 26.52
N PHE A 29 -18.89 -10.32 26.34
CA PHE A 29 -19.44 -9.05 26.82
C PHE A 29 -19.72 -8.99 28.32
N LYS A 30 -18.83 -9.50 29.17
CA LYS A 30 -18.94 -9.40 30.64
C LYS A 30 -18.06 -8.27 31.18
N ALA A 31 -18.67 -7.35 31.93
CA ALA A 31 -17.96 -6.38 32.76
C ALA A 31 -17.43 -7.06 34.04
N LYS A 32 -16.47 -6.39 34.69
CA LYS A 32 -15.97 -6.81 35.99
C LYS A 32 -17.09 -6.74 37.03
N THR A 33 -17.16 -7.70 37.96
CA THR A 33 -18.18 -7.77 39.01
C THR A 33 -18.22 -6.47 39.83
N GLY A 34 -19.39 -5.87 39.97
CA GLY A 34 -19.60 -4.60 40.67
C GLY A 34 -19.38 -3.36 39.81
N CYS A 35 -19.13 -3.52 38.49
CA CYS A 35 -18.96 -2.42 37.54
C CYS A 35 -20.12 -2.39 36.55
N ASP A 36 -20.44 -1.19 36.04
CA ASP A 36 -21.45 -1.01 35.01
C ASP A 36 -21.03 -1.69 33.69
N ALA A 37 -21.94 -2.53 33.17
CA ALA A 37 -21.69 -3.32 31.97
C ALA A 37 -22.00 -2.56 30.64
N LYS A 38 -22.79 -1.46 30.72
CA LYS A 38 -23.26 -0.72 29.54
C LYS A 38 -23.23 0.78 29.81
N CYS A 39 -22.95 1.54 28.75
CA CYS A 39 -23.16 2.99 28.70
C CYS A 39 -24.13 3.28 27.55
N GLY A 40 -25.39 3.64 27.91
CA GLY A 40 -26.47 3.70 26.93
C GLY A 40 -26.68 2.37 26.22
N ASN A 41 -26.54 2.37 24.91
CA ASN A 41 -26.71 1.16 24.08
C ASN A 41 -25.40 0.35 23.86
N VAL A 42 -24.26 0.85 24.35
CA VAL A 42 -22.95 0.23 24.12
C VAL A 42 -22.55 -0.63 25.28
N SER A 43 -22.25 -1.91 25.06
CA SER A 43 -21.67 -2.83 26.03
C SER A 43 -20.18 -2.54 26.24
N ILE A 44 -19.75 -2.51 27.52
CA ILE A 44 -18.34 -2.22 27.88
C ILE A 44 -17.80 -3.47 28.59
N PRO A 45 -17.21 -4.41 27.82
CA PRO A 45 -16.61 -5.63 28.36
C PRO A 45 -15.25 -5.33 29.01
N TYR A 46 -14.89 -6.07 30.05
CA TYR A 46 -13.53 -6.06 30.56
C TYR A 46 -12.58 -6.64 29.46
N PRO A 47 -11.39 -6.05 29.18
CA PRO A 47 -10.56 -5.21 30.05
C PRO A 47 -10.96 -3.73 30.08
N PHE A 48 -11.94 -3.30 29.30
CA PHE A 48 -12.50 -1.95 29.42
C PHE A 48 -13.39 -1.82 30.66
N GLY A 49 -13.59 -0.59 31.13
CA GLY A 49 -14.46 -0.35 32.27
C GLY A 49 -14.87 1.11 32.37
N ILE A 50 -16.09 1.36 32.88
CA ILE A 50 -16.65 2.69 33.03
C ILE A 50 -16.07 3.37 34.27
N ARG A 51 -15.60 4.61 34.12
CA ARG A 51 -15.20 5.47 35.25
C ARG A 51 -16.42 5.90 36.04
N GLN A 52 -16.34 5.75 37.37
CA GLN A 52 -17.38 6.27 38.29
C GLN A 52 -16.93 7.63 38.85
N ASN A 53 -17.76 8.67 38.66
CA ASN A 53 -17.48 10.05 39.10
C ASN A 53 -16.10 10.59 38.63
N GLY A 54 -15.65 10.20 37.42
CA GLY A 54 -14.37 10.62 36.86
C GLY A 54 -13.14 9.88 37.43
N ILE A 55 -13.32 8.93 38.34
CA ILE A 55 -12.26 8.15 38.98
C ILE A 55 -12.31 6.71 38.48
N ASN A 56 -11.14 6.17 38.12
CA ASN A 56 -11.01 4.75 37.81
C ASN A 56 -11.02 3.93 39.10
N VAL A 57 -12.16 3.38 39.44
CA VAL A 57 -12.37 2.56 40.67
C VAL A 57 -12.00 1.08 40.45
N GLY A 58 -11.09 0.80 39.54
CA GLY A 58 -10.60 -0.55 39.26
C GLY A 58 -11.55 -1.39 38.38
N CYS A 59 -12.48 -0.76 37.67
CA CYS A 59 -13.38 -1.39 36.74
C CYS A 59 -12.72 -1.73 35.40
N SER A 60 -11.64 -1.01 34.98
CA SER A 60 -10.81 -1.34 33.83
C SER A 60 -9.52 -2.05 34.24
N PHE A 61 -8.84 -2.64 33.29
CA PHE A 61 -7.55 -3.30 33.51
C PHE A 61 -6.46 -2.25 33.80
N ASN A 62 -5.76 -2.43 34.90
CA ASN A 62 -4.67 -1.56 35.36
C ASN A 62 -3.43 -2.45 35.58
N GLY A 63 -2.40 -2.33 34.80
CA GLY A 63 -1.19 -3.15 35.07
C GLY A 63 -0.04 -3.01 34.10
N VAL A 64 -0.26 -2.36 32.94
CA VAL A 64 0.74 -2.37 31.85
C VAL A 64 0.98 -0.98 31.25
N GLY A 65 0.68 0.09 32.02
CA GLY A 65 0.99 1.47 31.62
C GLY A 65 0.03 2.11 30.62
N PHE A 66 -1.07 1.43 30.25
CA PHE A 66 -2.14 1.97 29.42
C PHE A 66 -3.47 2.03 30.20
N ASP A 67 -4.31 2.98 29.82
CA ASP A 67 -5.65 3.16 30.40
C ASP A 67 -6.71 2.57 29.45
N TYR A 68 -7.53 1.65 29.99
CA TYR A 68 -8.65 1.00 29.30
C TYR A 68 -10.00 1.51 29.80
N SER A 69 -10.03 2.67 30.44
CA SER A 69 -11.25 3.24 30.98
C SER A 69 -12.05 3.99 29.92
N ILE A 70 -13.37 3.93 30.08
CA ILE A 70 -14.38 4.60 29.25
C ILE A 70 -15.12 5.60 30.12
N THR A 71 -15.26 6.84 29.66
CA THR A 71 -16.10 7.85 30.30
C THR A 71 -17.51 7.78 29.76
N CYS A 72 -18.48 7.47 30.62
CA CYS A 72 -19.91 7.47 30.27
C CYS A 72 -20.52 8.84 30.52
N ASN A 73 -20.86 9.59 29.48
CA ASN A 73 -21.43 10.92 29.56
C ASN A 73 -22.96 10.84 29.64
N THR A 74 -23.51 11.10 30.81
CA THR A 74 -24.94 11.07 31.11
C THR A 74 -25.71 12.34 30.73
N SER A 75 -25.03 13.35 30.18
CA SER A 75 -25.72 14.55 29.67
C SER A 75 -26.47 14.28 28.35
N PHE A 76 -26.19 13.14 27.70
CA PHE A 76 -26.95 12.66 26.55
C PHE A 76 -28.06 11.69 26.96
N ASN A 77 -29.09 11.62 26.14
CA ASN A 77 -30.18 10.65 26.34
C ASN A 77 -30.42 9.87 25.02
N PRO A 78 -30.03 8.56 24.94
CA PRO A 78 -29.33 7.78 25.94
C PRO A 78 -27.89 8.26 26.22
N PRO A 79 -27.31 7.89 27.40
CA PRO A 79 -25.91 8.17 27.73
C PRO A 79 -24.92 7.68 26.63
N LYS A 80 -23.78 8.38 26.46
CA LYS A 80 -22.79 8.05 25.43
C LYS A 80 -21.44 7.73 26.05
N PRO A 81 -20.75 6.68 25.56
CA PRO A 81 -19.38 6.35 25.98
C PRO A 81 -18.34 7.10 25.18
N PHE A 82 -17.28 7.57 25.85
CA PHE A 82 -16.16 8.28 25.26
C PHE A 82 -14.83 7.65 25.70
N LEU A 83 -13.87 7.61 24.77
CA LEU A 83 -12.47 7.41 25.11
C LEU A 83 -11.91 8.69 25.73
N ASP A 84 -11.09 8.57 26.76
CA ASP A 84 -10.44 9.74 27.40
C ASP A 84 -9.44 10.46 26.49
N VAL A 85 -9.10 9.86 25.36
CA VAL A 85 -8.20 10.43 24.36
C VAL A 85 -9.03 11.18 23.32
N GLY A 86 -9.06 12.52 23.43
CA GLY A 86 -9.66 13.40 22.43
C GLY A 86 -11.18 13.42 22.36
N ASP A 87 -11.89 13.05 23.45
CA ASP A 87 -13.37 13.02 23.51
C ASP A 87 -14.03 12.23 22.35
N VAL A 88 -13.42 11.08 21.99
CA VAL A 88 -13.88 10.26 20.87
C VAL A 88 -15.02 9.35 21.31
N GLU A 89 -16.23 9.54 20.74
CA GLU A 89 -17.41 8.70 21.03
C GLU A 89 -17.20 7.25 20.56
N VAL A 90 -17.43 6.29 21.46
CA VAL A 90 -17.36 4.84 21.16
C VAL A 90 -18.71 4.38 20.65
N ILE A 91 -18.69 3.61 19.54
CA ILE A 91 -19.89 3.02 18.93
C ILE A 91 -20.06 1.57 19.36
N ASP A 92 -18.94 0.83 19.42
CA ASP A 92 -18.94 -0.61 19.70
C ASP A 92 -17.56 -1.08 20.15
N ILE A 93 -17.50 -2.16 20.95
CA ILE A 93 -16.27 -2.80 21.42
C ILE A 93 -16.37 -4.30 21.17
N SER A 94 -15.40 -4.87 20.46
CA SER A 94 -15.28 -6.30 20.18
C SER A 94 -14.00 -6.89 20.81
N GLU A 95 -13.79 -8.19 20.61
CA GLU A 95 -12.63 -8.92 21.15
C GLU A 95 -11.27 -8.38 20.66
N THR A 96 -11.22 -7.72 19.51
CA THR A 96 -9.98 -7.25 18.88
C THR A 96 -10.03 -5.79 18.44
N GLU A 97 -11.21 -5.20 18.35
CA GLU A 97 -11.44 -3.90 17.74
C GLU A 97 -12.33 -3.01 18.61
N ILE A 98 -12.16 -1.71 18.51
CA ILE A 98 -13.08 -0.70 19.02
C ILE A 98 -13.51 0.22 17.88
N ARG A 99 -14.80 0.44 17.73
CA ARG A 99 -15.37 1.37 16.75
C ARG A 99 -15.70 2.68 17.39
N THR A 100 -15.28 3.76 16.79
CA THR A 100 -15.46 5.11 17.29
C THR A 100 -15.94 6.03 16.18
N LYS A 101 -16.38 7.23 16.54
CA LYS A 101 -16.75 8.28 15.59
C LYS A 101 -15.54 9.16 15.28
N ASN A 102 -15.45 9.59 14.01
CA ASN A 102 -14.42 10.51 13.55
C ASN A 102 -15.06 11.76 12.95
N THR A 103 -14.48 12.91 13.24
CA THR A 103 -14.84 14.19 12.62
C THR A 103 -13.99 14.41 11.36
N PRO A 104 -14.58 14.47 10.16
CA PRO A 104 -13.84 14.69 8.94
C PRO A 104 -13.27 16.12 8.87
N ALA A 105 -12.11 16.28 8.23
CA ALA A 105 -11.69 17.57 7.72
C ALA A 105 -12.73 18.04 6.70
N THR A 106 -13.17 19.30 6.80
CA THR A 106 -14.32 19.80 6.05
C THR A 106 -14.05 21.20 5.48
N LEU A 107 -14.38 21.39 4.21
CA LEU A 107 -14.28 22.68 3.51
C LEU A 107 -15.56 22.95 2.70
N CYS A 108 -16.39 23.87 3.18
CA CYS A 108 -17.65 24.22 2.55
C CYS A 108 -17.66 25.65 1.99
N HIS A 109 -18.38 25.83 0.90
CA HIS A 109 -18.52 27.10 0.18
C HIS A 109 -20.00 27.39 -0.11
N ASN A 110 -20.34 28.65 -0.21
CA ASN A 110 -21.68 29.10 -0.72
C ASN A 110 -21.68 29.16 -2.26
N ALA A 111 -22.86 29.40 -2.83
CA ALA A 111 -23.05 29.51 -4.28
C ALA A 111 -22.22 30.62 -4.95
N SER A 112 -21.75 31.62 -4.18
CA SER A 112 -20.88 32.70 -4.65
C SER A 112 -19.38 32.41 -4.42
N GLY A 113 -19.02 31.21 -3.95
CA GLY A 113 -17.65 30.81 -3.72
C GLY A 113 -17.07 31.29 -2.37
N GLY A 114 -17.88 31.94 -1.52
CA GLY A 114 -17.48 32.34 -0.18
C GLY A 114 -17.40 31.10 0.76
N VAL A 115 -16.35 31.02 1.56
CA VAL A 115 -16.15 29.94 2.54
C VAL A 115 -17.20 30.05 3.64
N THR A 116 -18.00 29.00 3.86
CA THR A 116 -19.03 28.93 4.91
C THR A 116 -18.61 28.11 6.10
N LEU A 117 -17.79 27.04 5.88
CA LEU A 117 -17.20 26.23 6.92
C LEU A 117 -15.77 25.88 6.52
N ASN A 118 -14.82 26.16 7.40
CA ASN A 118 -13.40 25.94 7.15
C ASN A 118 -12.76 25.21 8.32
N LEU A 119 -12.80 23.89 8.27
CA LEU A 119 -12.08 22.96 9.14
C LEU A 119 -11.15 22.11 8.28
N PRO A 120 -10.09 22.69 7.68
CA PRO A 120 -9.32 22.03 6.63
C PRO A 120 -8.39 20.93 7.15
N SER A 121 -8.34 20.72 8.46
CA SER A 121 -7.52 19.69 9.07
C SER A 121 -8.31 18.86 10.08
N SER A 122 -7.97 17.56 10.15
CA SER A 122 -8.44 16.62 11.16
C SER A 122 -7.25 15.79 11.63
N SER A 123 -7.17 15.48 12.91
CA SER A 123 -6.08 14.68 13.45
C SER A 123 -6.61 13.61 14.40
N ILE A 124 -5.99 12.44 14.33
CA ILE A 124 -6.20 11.34 15.29
C ILE A 124 -4.85 11.07 15.95
N SER A 125 -4.78 11.11 17.28
CA SER A 125 -3.59 10.79 18.05
C SER A 125 -3.92 9.73 19.09
N LEU A 126 -3.33 8.55 18.93
CA LEU A 126 -3.46 7.39 19.81
C LEU A 126 -2.14 7.13 20.58
N ASP A 127 -1.28 8.14 20.66
CA ASP A 127 -0.02 8.04 21.40
C ASP A 127 -0.28 7.70 22.86
N ARG A 128 0.51 6.78 23.42
CA ARG A 128 0.39 6.28 24.81
C ARG A 128 -0.95 5.60 25.12
N THR A 129 -1.64 5.13 24.11
CA THR A 129 -2.87 4.33 24.24
C THR A 129 -2.64 2.89 23.78
N PRO A 130 -3.52 1.94 24.17
CA PRO A 130 -3.48 0.57 23.69
C PRO A 130 -3.96 0.42 22.24
N PHE A 131 -4.36 1.51 21.60
CA PHE A 131 -5.02 1.52 20.30
C PHE A 131 -4.05 1.79 19.16
N THR A 132 -4.38 1.25 17.96
CA THR A 132 -3.73 1.51 16.68
C THR A 132 -4.79 1.56 15.59
N LEU A 133 -4.67 2.44 14.61
CA LEU A 133 -5.59 2.50 13.46
C LEU A 133 -5.62 1.16 12.73
N SER A 134 -6.78 0.54 12.60
CA SER A 134 -6.94 -0.72 11.87
C SER A 134 -6.67 -0.50 10.39
N TYR A 135 -5.56 -1.02 9.86
CA TYR A 135 -5.17 -0.88 8.45
C TYR A 135 -5.98 -1.78 7.51
N THR A 136 -6.68 -2.80 8.07
CA THR A 136 -7.52 -3.73 7.30
C THR A 136 -8.97 -3.27 7.22
N LYS A 137 -9.43 -2.44 8.17
CA LYS A 137 -10.83 -2.01 8.28
C LYS A 137 -11.05 -0.56 7.84
N ASN A 138 -10.04 0.29 7.93
CA ASN A 138 -10.15 1.68 7.53
C ASN A 138 -9.50 1.93 6.18
N MET A 139 -10.09 2.87 5.46
CA MET A 139 -9.51 3.47 4.27
C MET A 139 -9.40 4.99 4.46
N TYR A 140 -8.50 5.62 3.74
CA TYR A 140 -8.39 7.07 3.67
C TYR A 140 -9.21 7.56 2.48
N PHE A 141 -10.11 8.51 2.72
CA PHE A 141 -11.03 9.07 1.73
C PHE A 141 -10.85 10.58 1.58
N THR A 142 -11.05 11.05 0.34
CA THR A 142 -11.30 12.44 0.00
C THR A 142 -12.55 12.48 -0.85
N VAL A 143 -13.58 13.20 -0.40
CA VAL A 143 -14.90 13.29 -1.04
C VAL A 143 -15.18 14.72 -1.44
N GLY A 144 -15.57 14.93 -2.69
CA GLY A 144 -15.86 16.24 -3.28
C GLY A 144 -15.22 16.41 -4.65
N CYS A 145 -15.44 17.57 -5.26
CA CYS A 145 -14.95 17.90 -6.59
C CYS A 145 -13.77 18.88 -6.54
N ASN A 146 -12.72 18.59 -7.32
CA ASN A 146 -11.54 19.45 -7.46
C ASN A 146 -10.87 19.77 -6.11
N VAL A 147 -10.80 18.77 -5.28
CA VAL A 147 -10.21 18.79 -3.94
C VAL A 147 -9.07 17.80 -3.83
N PHE A 148 -8.03 18.18 -3.11
CA PHE A 148 -6.99 17.24 -2.73
C PHE A 148 -6.78 17.27 -1.22
N SER A 149 -6.37 16.16 -0.68
CA SER A 149 -6.00 16.08 0.72
C SER A 149 -4.71 15.28 0.90
N ILE A 150 -4.03 15.56 1.99
CA ILE A 150 -2.78 14.93 2.39
C ILE A 150 -3.02 14.32 3.76
N ILE A 151 -2.67 13.04 3.91
CA ILE A 151 -2.60 12.35 5.19
C ILE A 151 -1.13 12.14 5.56
N GLN A 152 -0.75 12.48 6.78
CA GLN A 152 0.62 12.39 7.29
C GLN A 152 0.64 11.63 8.61
N GLY A 153 1.62 10.75 8.80
CA GLY A 153 1.96 10.16 10.10
C GLY A 153 2.81 11.12 10.96
N PRO A 154 3.07 10.79 12.24
CA PRO A 154 3.80 11.67 13.18
C PRO A 154 5.22 11.96 12.74
N ASP A 155 5.84 11.02 12.06
CA ASP A 155 7.13 11.19 11.39
C ASP A 155 6.87 11.15 9.91
N LEU A 156 7.07 12.23 9.18
CA LEU A 156 7.04 12.28 7.70
C LEU A 156 7.86 11.16 7.05
N GLN A 157 8.73 10.52 7.81
CA GLN A 157 9.56 9.39 7.38
C GLN A 157 8.78 8.08 7.23
N ASN A 158 7.62 7.91 7.90
CA ASN A 158 6.91 6.64 7.96
C ASN A 158 5.70 6.54 7.03
N TYR A 159 4.98 7.63 6.81
CA TYR A 159 3.83 7.63 5.90
C TYR A 159 3.39 9.04 5.50
N THR A 160 3.26 9.26 4.21
CA THR A 160 2.54 10.39 3.62
C THR A 160 1.74 9.86 2.44
N GLY A 161 0.44 10.09 2.45
CA GLY A 161 -0.47 9.74 1.36
C GLY A 161 -1.17 10.98 0.84
N THR A 162 -1.46 11.01 -0.46
CA THR A 162 -2.27 12.05 -1.08
C THR A 162 -3.47 11.42 -1.76
N CYS A 163 -4.59 12.12 -1.72
CA CYS A 163 -5.82 11.69 -2.35
C CYS A 163 -6.45 12.89 -3.05
N THR A 164 -6.64 12.80 -4.36
CA THR A 164 -7.19 13.89 -5.18
C THR A 164 -8.47 13.42 -5.85
N SER A 165 -9.53 14.20 -5.72
CA SER A 165 -10.81 13.94 -6.37
C SER A 165 -11.16 15.08 -7.31
N THR A 166 -11.58 14.72 -8.53
CA THR A 166 -11.98 15.66 -9.58
C THR A 166 -13.39 15.34 -10.06
N CYS A 167 -14.10 16.33 -10.63
CA CYS A 167 -15.36 16.09 -11.32
C CYS A 167 -15.46 17.07 -12.49
N GLU A 168 -15.69 16.55 -13.68
CA GLU A 168 -15.92 17.38 -14.86
C GLU A 168 -17.37 17.86 -14.92
N THR A 169 -18.32 16.97 -14.65
CA THR A 169 -19.76 17.27 -14.65
C THR A 169 -20.45 16.58 -13.47
N LYS A 170 -21.70 16.98 -13.19
CA LYS A 170 -22.54 16.36 -12.17
C LYS A 170 -22.80 14.88 -12.44
N GLU A 171 -22.95 14.51 -13.71
CA GLU A 171 -23.27 13.17 -14.18
C GLU A 171 -22.06 12.23 -14.12
N SER A 172 -20.84 12.78 -14.03
CA SER A 172 -19.61 11.97 -13.89
C SER A 172 -19.44 11.35 -12.50
N VAL A 173 -20.20 11.79 -11.50
CA VAL A 173 -20.13 11.31 -10.12
C VAL A 173 -20.99 10.04 -9.96
N ILE A 174 -20.35 8.88 -9.84
CA ILE A 174 -21.03 7.57 -9.78
C ILE A 174 -20.89 6.98 -8.36
N SER A 175 -22.02 6.55 -7.77
CA SER A 175 -22.06 5.91 -6.44
C SER A 175 -21.35 4.56 -6.42
N GLY A 176 -20.75 4.22 -5.27
CA GLY A 176 -20.21 2.89 -4.95
C GLY A 176 -18.77 2.65 -5.33
N SER A 177 -18.11 3.57 -6.02
CA SER A 177 -16.71 3.40 -6.44
C SER A 177 -15.94 4.71 -6.46
N CYS A 178 -14.79 4.74 -5.77
CA CYS A 178 -13.82 5.83 -5.84
C CYS A 178 -12.67 5.55 -6.82
N VAL A 179 -12.81 4.54 -7.68
CA VAL A 179 -11.73 4.05 -8.56
C VAL A 179 -11.33 5.06 -9.63
N SER A 180 -12.30 5.84 -10.13
CA SER A 180 -12.06 6.85 -11.18
C SER A 180 -11.64 8.21 -10.63
N ASN A 181 -11.55 8.37 -9.31
CA ASN A 181 -11.35 9.65 -8.61
C ASN A 181 -12.41 10.73 -8.96
N ASN A 182 -13.56 10.34 -9.53
CA ASN A 182 -14.65 11.23 -9.84
C ASN A 182 -15.61 11.38 -8.66
N GLY A 183 -15.52 12.50 -7.94
CA GLY A 183 -16.32 12.77 -6.74
C GLY A 183 -15.78 12.17 -5.45
N CYS A 184 -14.92 11.16 -5.52
CA CYS A 184 -14.18 10.65 -4.37
C CYS A 184 -12.86 10.01 -4.78
N CYS A 185 -11.91 10.01 -3.84
CA CYS A 185 -10.65 9.28 -3.90
C CYS A 185 -10.52 8.43 -2.65
N GLU A 186 -10.03 7.19 -2.77
CA GLU A 186 -9.76 6.31 -1.64
C GLU A 186 -8.34 5.76 -1.69
N SER A 187 -7.73 5.56 -0.52
CA SER A 187 -6.39 4.99 -0.37
C SER A 187 -6.30 4.14 0.90
N THR A 188 -5.43 3.14 0.88
CA THR A 188 -5.12 2.34 2.07
C THR A 188 -4.21 3.10 3.02
N ILE A 189 -4.32 2.77 4.31
CA ILE A 189 -3.38 3.25 5.34
C ILE A 189 -2.40 2.14 5.71
N PRO A 190 -1.15 2.46 6.07
CA PRO A 190 -0.17 1.47 6.48
C PRO A 190 -0.43 0.94 7.88
N LYS A 191 0.16 -0.21 8.16
CA LYS A 191 0.15 -0.89 9.45
C LYS A 191 0.90 -0.09 10.52
N GLY A 192 0.42 -0.17 11.78
CA GLY A 192 1.11 0.37 12.95
C GLY A 192 0.93 1.87 13.19
N LEU A 193 -0.02 2.52 12.49
CA LEU A 193 -0.26 3.96 12.66
C LEU A 193 -1.00 4.26 13.98
N LYS A 194 -0.37 5.08 14.82
CA LYS A 194 -0.96 5.62 16.05
C LYS A 194 -1.34 7.09 15.96
N LYS A 195 -0.78 7.81 15.01
CA LYS A 195 -1.09 9.22 14.81
C LYS A 195 -1.17 9.54 13.34
N ILE A 196 -2.18 10.30 12.96
CA ILE A 196 -2.34 10.85 11.62
C ILE A 196 -2.82 12.29 11.71
N GLU A 197 -2.41 13.08 10.73
CA GLU A 197 -2.94 14.41 10.46
C GLU A 197 -3.39 14.45 9.00
N ILE A 198 -4.63 14.88 8.78
CA ILE A 198 -5.22 15.06 7.46
C ILE A 198 -5.35 16.54 7.22
N THR A 199 -4.83 17.02 6.10
CA THR A 199 -4.99 18.41 5.65
C THR A 199 -5.57 18.40 4.25
N MET A 200 -6.54 19.27 3.98
CA MET A 200 -7.16 19.38 2.66
C MET A 200 -7.09 20.81 2.13
N ALA A 201 -7.04 20.91 0.79
CA ALA A 201 -7.10 22.18 0.09
C ALA A 201 -7.87 22.01 -1.23
N LYS A 202 -8.48 23.07 -1.71
CA LYS A 202 -9.20 23.12 -2.99
C LYS A 202 -8.30 23.72 -4.06
N ASN A 203 -8.29 23.13 -5.25
CA ASN A 203 -7.57 23.70 -6.39
C ASN A 203 -8.33 24.97 -6.88
N ARG A 204 -7.69 26.12 -6.77
CA ARG A 204 -8.31 27.45 -7.09
C ARG A 204 -8.40 27.74 -8.59
N GLN A 205 -7.72 27.00 -9.44
CA GLN A 205 -7.62 27.29 -10.87
C GLN A 205 -8.68 26.63 -11.75
N GLN A 206 -9.36 25.59 -11.27
CA GLN A 206 -10.40 24.91 -12.04
C GLN A 206 -11.79 25.46 -11.72
N SER A 207 -12.22 26.35 -12.57
CA SER A 207 -13.56 26.82 -12.90
C SER A 207 -14.64 27.02 -11.82
N ASN A 208 -15.26 28.15 -11.88
CA ASN A 208 -16.45 28.62 -11.12
C ASN A 208 -17.71 27.71 -11.23
N VAL A 209 -17.65 26.56 -11.89
CA VAL A 209 -18.82 25.73 -12.23
C VAL A 209 -19.10 24.68 -11.15
N SER A 210 -18.10 24.17 -10.45
CA SER A 210 -18.30 23.08 -9.46
C SER A 210 -19.01 23.53 -8.17
N TRP A 211 -18.98 24.81 -7.84
CA TRP A 211 -19.62 25.36 -6.62
C TRP A 211 -21.15 25.19 -6.57
N TYR A 212 -21.78 25.00 -7.72
CA TYR A 212 -23.25 24.88 -7.83
C TYR A 212 -23.75 23.51 -7.38
N PHE A 213 -22.95 22.45 -7.52
CA PHE A 213 -23.39 21.08 -7.18
C PHE A 213 -22.53 20.39 -6.13
N ASP A 214 -21.39 20.98 -5.74
CA ASP A 214 -20.47 20.46 -4.71
C ASP A 214 -20.16 21.55 -3.69
N PRO A 215 -21.08 21.81 -2.73
CA PRO A 215 -20.90 22.87 -1.76
C PRO A 215 -19.89 22.52 -0.64
N CYS A 216 -19.67 21.22 -0.35
CA CYS A 216 -18.82 20.77 0.75
C CYS A 216 -17.91 19.62 0.34
N ASN A 217 -16.66 19.69 0.77
CA ASN A 217 -15.65 18.65 0.55
C ASN A 217 -15.16 18.09 1.89
N TYR A 218 -14.81 16.81 1.92
CA TYR A 218 -14.46 16.08 3.13
C TYR A 218 -13.21 15.24 2.94
N ALA A 219 -12.40 15.12 4.00
CA ALA A 219 -11.31 14.16 4.04
C ALA A 219 -11.25 13.49 5.43
N PHE A 220 -11.12 12.15 5.46
CA PHE A 220 -11.16 11.38 6.68
C PHE A 220 -10.55 9.98 6.50
N VAL A 221 -10.24 9.33 7.62
CA VAL A 221 -9.96 7.89 7.70
C VAL A 221 -11.14 7.20 8.35
N GLY A 222 -11.60 6.07 7.81
CA GLY A 222 -12.67 5.28 8.40
C GLY A 222 -13.25 4.21 7.48
N GLN A 223 -14.37 3.63 7.92
CA GLN A 223 -15.19 2.70 7.13
C GLN A 223 -16.30 3.50 6.43
N TYR A 224 -16.29 3.49 5.11
CA TYR A 224 -17.24 4.29 4.36
C TYR A 224 -17.54 3.66 3.00
N THR A 225 -18.81 3.79 2.55
CA THR A 225 -19.23 3.45 1.20
C THR A 225 -19.74 4.71 0.52
N PHE A 226 -19.05 5.11 -0.54
CA PHE A 226 -19.34 6.34 -1.27
C PHE A 226 -20.72 6.31 -1.95
N GLN A 227 -21.45 7.41 -1.83
CA GLN A 227 -22.67 7.67 -2.56
C GLN A 227 -22.56 9.00 -3.30
N SER A 228 -23.05 9.07 -4.55
CA SER A 228 -23.01 10.31 -5.35
C SER A 228 -23.72 11.48 -4.65
N THR A 229 -24.75 11.19 -3.85
CA THR A 229 -25.44 12.17 -3.01
C THR A 229 -24.53 12.85 -1.98
N ASP A 230 -23.43 12.25 -1.59
CA ASP A 230 -22.51 12.80 -0.60
C ASP A 230 -21.72 13.99 -1.20
N VAL A 231 -21.51 14.00 -2.51
CA VAL A 231 -20.97 15.16 -3.26
C VAL A 231 -22.07 16.11 -3.65
N LEU A 232 -23.16 15.61 -4.26
CA LEU A 232 -24.20 16.42 -4.88
C LEU A 232 -25.10 17.13 -3.86
N ASP A 233 -25.14 16.62 -2.62
CA ASP A 233 -25.92 17.17 -1.50
C ASP A 233 -25.03 17.29 -0.25
N GLY A 234 -23.82 17.78 -0.45
CA GLY A 234 -22.77 17.83 0.56
C GLY A 234 -23.14 18.57 1.85
N TYR A 235 -24.09 19.51 1.79
CA TYR A 235 -24.69 20.11 3.00
C TYR A 235 -25.32 19.07 3.93
N ASN A 236 -25.89 18.01 3.37
CA ASN A 236 -26.55 16.96 4.16
C ASN A 236 -25.57 16.00 4.83
N PHE A 237 -24.30 15.90 4.37
CA PHE A 237 -23.32 15.04 5.02
C PHE A 237 -22.99 15.54 6.43
N VAL A 238 -22.72 16.83 6.60
CA VAL A 238 -22.41 17.45 7.91
C VAL A 238 -23.68 17.76 8.72
N SER A 239 -24.72 18.31 8.08
CA SER A 239 -25.94 18.75 8.78
C SER A 239 -26.77 17.57 9.31
N LYS A 240 -26.70 16.39 8.69
CA LYS A 240 -27.31 15.16 9.18
C LYS A 240 -26.44 14.43 10.20
N GLY A 241 -25.28 15.02 10.61
CA GLY A 241 -24.39 14.39 11.56
C GLY A 241 -23.89 13.03 11.06
N LYS A 242 -23.64 12.86 9.74
CA LYS A 242 -23.00 11.66 9.22
C LYS A 242 -21.56 11.62 9.76
N GLU A 243 -21.47 10.98 10.90
CA GLU A 243 -20.20 10.66 11.52
C GLU A 243 -19.61 9.43 10.81
N VAL A 244 -18.32 9.46 10.55
CA VAL A 244 -17.65 8.34 9.91
C VAL A 244 -17.11 7.39 10.96
N PRO A 245 -17.52 6.10 10.96
CA PRO A 245 -16.94 5.12 11.87
C PRO A 245 -15.47 4.92 11.56
N VAL A 246 -14.61 5.03 12.56
CA VAL A 246 -13.21 4.64 12.50
C VAL A 246 -12.95 3.47 13.43
N VAL A 247 -12.17 2.50 12.98
CA VAL A 247 -11.86 1.27 13.72
C VAL A 247 -10.45 1.34 14.25
N PHE A 248 -10.29 1.09 15.53
CA PHE A 248 -9.00 0.91 16.16
C PHE A 248 -8.84 -0.54 16.60
N ASP A 249 -7.69 -1.15 16.29
CA ASP A 249 -7.28 -2.42 16.88
C ASP A 249 -6.69 -2.12 18.27
N TRP A 250 -6.90 -2.99 19.25
CA TRP A 250 -6.38 -2.84 20.59
C TRP A 250 -5.59 -4.06 21.05
N ALA A 251 -4.72 -3.89 22.05
CA ALA A 251 -3.94 -4.96 22.64
C ALA A 251 -3.64 -4.65 24.11
N ILE A 252 -3.22 -5.66 24.87
CA ILE A 252 -2.78 -5.53 26.27
C ILE A 252 -1.28 -5.18 26.28
N GLY A 253 -0.94 -4.00 26.81
CA GLY A 253 0.43 -3.58 26.99
C GLY A 253 1.22 -3.38 25.69
N ASN A 254 2.53 -3.59 25.77
CA ASN A 254 3.48 -3.45 24.66
C ASN A 254 4.46 -4.62 24.55
N LYS A 255 4.32 -5.65 25.42
CA LYS A 255 5.14 -6.87 25.41
C LYS A 255 4.50 -7.94 24.54
N THR A 256 5.29 -8.77 23.87
CA THR A 256 4.78 -9.95 23.17
C THR A 256 4.22 -10.98 24.14
N CYS A 257 3.47 -11.98 23.64
CA CYS A 257 2.99 -13.11 24.45
C CYS A 257 4.12 -13.74 25.26
N GLU A 258 5.23 -14.07 24.61
CA GLU A 258 6.37 -14.77 25.20
C GLU A 258 7.08 -13.93 26.28
N GLU A 259 7.06 -12.60 26.11
CA GLU A 259 7.62 -11.66 27.09
C GLU A 259 6.67 -11.46 28.28
N ALA A 260 5.38 -11.34 28.02
CA ALA A 260 4.35 -11.11 29.03
C ALA A 260 4.17 -12.34 29.95
N GLN A 261 4.26 -13.57 29.41
CA GLN A 261 4.17 -14.81 30.17
C GLN A 261 5.28 -15.01 31.20
N LYS A 262 6.41 -14.30 31.06
CA LYS A 262 7.52 -14.37 32.03
C LYS A 262 7.18 -13.67 33.36
N ASP A 263 6.21 -12.77 33.35
CA ASP A 263 5.76 -12.02 34.52
C ASP A 263 4.29 -12.26 34.79
N LEU A 264 3.98 -13.36 35.48
CA LEU A 264 2.61 -13.79 35.79
C LEU A 264 1.84 -12.78 36.65
N SER A 265 2.52 -11.83 37.32
CA SER A 265 1.85 -10.81 38.15
C SER A 265 1.14 -9.74 37.31
N THR A 266 1.60 -9.50 36.09
CA THR A 266 1.04 -8.53 35.15
C THR A 266 0.39 -9.17 33.92
N PHE A 267 0.47 -10.51 33.80
CA PHE A 267 -0.11 -11.24 32.68
C PHE A 267 -1.65 -11.28 32.77
N ALA A 268 -2.33 -10.79 31.72
CA ALA A 268 -3.78 -10.57 31.77
C ALA A 268 -4.62 -11.82 31.48
N CYS A 269 -4.09 -12.82 30.78
CA CYS A 269 -4.87 -13.99 30.38
C CYS A 269 -5.15 -14.92 31.58
N GLN A 270 -6.42 -15.24 31.75
CA GLN A 270 -6.91 -16.12 32.83
C GLN A 270 -6.98 -17.58 32.37
N ALA A 271 -7.45 -18.48 33.27
CA ALA A 271 -7.54 -19.91 32.98
C ALA A 271 -8.34 -20.22 31.70
N ASN A 272 -7.99 -21.32 31.03
CA ASN A 272 -8.60 -21.81 29.80
C ASN A 272 -8.56 -20.80 28.63
N SER A 273 -7.55 -19.90 28.63
CA SER A 273 -7.28 -19.00 27.53
C SER A 273 -5.80 -19.06 27.14
N HIS A 274 -5.50 -18.66 25.93
CA HIS A 274 -4.14 -18.48 25.44
C HIS A 274 -3.94 -17.07 24.91
N CYS A 275 -2.70 -16.61 24.87
CA CYS A 275 -2.39 -15.32 24.30
C CYS A 275 -1.93 -15.43 22.85
N ILE A 276 -2.22 -14.39 22.06
CA ILE A 276 -1.73 -14.22 20.68
C ILE A 276 -1.11 -12.85 20.52
N ASN A 277 -0.16 -12.73 19.59
CA ASN A 277 0.43 -11.46 19.19
C ASN A 277 -0.40 -10.88 18.03
N PRO A 278 -1.12 -9.77 18.21
CA PRO A 278 -1.88 -9.15 17.12
C PRO A 278 -0.93 -8.58 16.06
N ASP A 279 -1.37 -8.63 14.81
CA ASP A 279 -0.51 -8.22 13.69
C ASP A 279 -0.23 -6.70 13.65
N ASN A 280 -1.21 -5.87 14.06
CA ASN A 280 -1.16 -4.41 13.91
C ASN A 280 -0.66 -3.67 15.16
N ASN A 281 -0.71 -4.28 16.34
CA ASN A 281 -0.34 -3.64 17.61
C ASN A 281 0.89 -4.27 18.24
N PRO A 282 1.74 -3.50 18.94
CA PRO A 282 2.55 -4.07 19.99
C PRO A 282 1.64 -4.54 21.13
N GLY A 283 2.06 -5.55 21.88
CA GLY A 283 1.23 -6.15 22.93
C GLY A 283 0.64 -7.50 22.54
N TYR A 284 -0.31 -7.99 23.35
CA TYR A 284 -0.94 -9.29 23.14
C TYR A 284 -2.44 -9.23 23.39
N LEU A 285 -3.18 -10.24 22.90
CA LEU A 285 -4.59 -10.47 23.18
C LEU A 285 -4.76 -11.84 23.83
N CYS A 286 -5.77 -12.00 24.68
CA CYS A 286 -6.17 -13.28 25.24
C CYS A 286 -7.41 -13.79 24.51
N ILE A 287 -7.39 -15.05 24.12
CA ILE A 287 -8.49 -15.74 23.43
C ILE A 287 -8.83 -17.01 24.21
N CYS A 288 -10.11 -17.32 24.39
CA CYS A 288 -10.54 -18.58 24.98
C CYS A 288 -10.06 -19.77 24.16
N ASN A 289 -9.69 -20.84 24.82
CA ASN A 289 -9.37 -22.11 24.17
C ASN A 289 -10.64 -22.69 23.50
N GLU A 290 -10.45 -23.54 22.49
CA GLU A 290 -11.55 -24.20 21.80
C GLU A 290 -12.42 -24.98 22.79
N GLY A 291 -13.76 -24.90 22.67
CA GLY A 291 -14.73 -25.46 23.60
C GLY A 291 -14.96 -24.62 24.87
N TYR A 292 -14.29 -23.48 25.02
CA TYR A 292 -14.48 -22.58 26.16
C TYR A 292 -14.99 -21.22 25.70
N GLY A 293 -15.82 -20.60 26.50
CA GLY A 293 -16.38 -19.27 26.27
C GLY A 293 -16.29 -18.38 27.50
N GLY A 294 -16.53 -17.10 27.32
CA GLY A 294 -16.48 -16.11 28.37
C GLY A 294 -15.46 -15.03 28.14
N ASN A 295 -15.10 -14.32 29.18
CA ASN A 295 -14.15 -13.24 29.09
C ASN A 295 -12.75 -13.74 29.53
N PRO A 296 -11.75 -13.81 28.61
CA PRO A 296 -10.44 -14.37 28.90
C PRO A 296 -9.59 -13.51 29.85
N TYR A 297 -10.04 -12.30 30.18
CA TYR A 297 -9.36 -11.35 31.06
C TYR A 297 -9.93 -11.32 32.50
N LEU A 298 -11.10 -11.94 32.74
CA LEU A 298 -11.76 -11.96 34.04
C LEU A 298 -11.59 -13.31 34.75
N SER A 299 -11.24 -13.28 36.03
CA SER A 299 -11.25 -14.49 36.84
C SER A 299 -12.71 -15.00 36.99
N PRO A 300 -12.97 -16.31 36.84
CA PRO A 300 -12.02 -17.42 36.80
C PRO A 300 -11.53 -17.80 35.40
N GLY A 301 -11.65 -16.96 34.39
CA GLY A 301 -11.25 -17.21 33.03
C GLY A 301 -12.37 -17.73 32.14
N CYS A 302 -11.99 -18.35 31.02
CA CYS A 302 -12.94 -18.95 30.10
C CYS A 302 -13.55 -20.22 30.71
N GLN A 303 -14.86 -20.34 30.60
CA GLN A 303 -15.66 -21.43 31.15
C GLN A 303 -16.00 -22.43 30.04
N ASP A 304 -16.13 -23.67 30.38
CA ASP A 304 -16.60 -24.72 29.50
C ASP A 304 -17.96 -24.34 28.90
N VAL A 305 -18.06 -24.45 27.58
CA VAL A 305 -19.30 -24.22 26.84
C VAL A 305 -20.07 -25.53 26.83
N ASN A 306 -21.30 -25.53 27.36
CA ASN A 306 -22.14 -26.69 27.23
C ASN A 306 -22.81 -26.73 25.86
N GLU A 307 -22.17 -27.39 24.89
CA GLU A 307 -22.68 -27.46 23.51
C GLU A 307 -24.01 -28.23 23.44
N CYS A 308 -24.35 -28.96 24.48
CA CYS A 308 -25.62 -29.72 24.55
C CYS A 308 -26.83 -28.82 24.75
N ASP A 309 -26.66 -27.63 25.34
CA ASP A 309 -27.76 -26.72 25.68
C ASP A 309 -28.25 -25.89 24.50
N ASP A 310 -27.42 -25.68 23.48
CA ASP A 310 -27.76 -24.88 22.32
C ASP A 310 -27.99 -25.76 21.08
N GLN A 311 -29.21 -25.72 20.56
CA GLN A 311 -29.57 -26.49 19.34
C GLN A 311 -28.75 -26.15 18.11
N SER A 312 -28.12 -24.96 18.04
CA SER A 312 -27.30 -24.53 16.92
C SER A 312 -25.91 -25.12 16.97
N THR A 313 -25.36 -25.37 18.14
CA THR A 313 -24.03 -25.95 18.37
C THR A 313 -24.06 -27.45 18.66
N ASN A 314 -25.23 -27.97 19.09
CA ASN A 314 -25.42 -29.38 19.37
C ASN A 314 -25.47 -30.23 18.10
N LEU A 315 -24.35 -30.88 17.80
CA LEU A 315 -24.23 -31.80 16.66
C LEU A 315 -24.61 -33.24 17.00
N CYS A 316 -25.18 -33.53 18.19
CA CYS A 316 -25.65 -34.87 18.56
C CYS A 316 -27.05 -35.15 17.99
N VAL A 317 -27.27 -36.40 17.53
CA VAL A 317 -28.56 -36.86 17.00
C VAL A 317 -29.53 -37.11 18.14
N GLU A 318 -29.05 -37.75 19.22
CA GLU A 318 -29.88 -38.17 20.38
C GLU A 318 -29.23 -37.69 21.68
N ASN A 319 -28.42 -38.51 22.33
CA ASN A 319 -27.84 -38.16 23.61
C ASN A 319 -26.56 -37.33 23.46
N CYS A 320 -26.58 -36.16 24.07
CA CYS A 320 -25.43 -35.28 24.19
C CYS A 320 -24.97 -35.26 25.65
N THR A 321 -23.67 -35.44 25.89
CA THR A 321 -23.07 -35.31 27.21
C THR A 321 -21.95 -34.30 27.14
N ASN A 322 -22.09 -33.17 27.85
CA ASN A 322 -21.06 -32.17 27.96
C ASN A 322 -19.83 -32.74 28.70
N THR A 323 -18.65 -32.40 28.21
CA THR A 323 -17.35 -32.73 28.81
C THR A 323 -16.50 -31.48 28.85
N ILE A 324 -15.50 -31.46 29.71
CA ILE A 324 -14.63 -30.27 29.84
C ILE A 324 -13.92 -29.97 28.52
N GLY A 325 -14.27 -28.83 27.91
CA GLY A 325 -13.70 -28.33 26.63
C GLY A 325 -14.24 -29.01 25.38
N SER A 326 -15.32 -29.85 25.49
CA SER A 326 -15.90 -30.53 24.34
C SER A 326 -17.23 -31.24 24.79
N TYR A 327 -17.82 -32.02 23.89
CA TYR A 327 -19.00 -32.83 24.16
C TYR A 327 -18.87 -34.22 23.52
N ILE A 328 -19.61 -35.18 24.04
CA ILE A 328 -19.64 -36.53 23.50
C ILE A 328 -21.10 -36.86 23.14
N CYS A 329 -21.26 -37.31 21.89
CA CYS A 329 -22.52 -37.85 21.41
C CYS A 329 -22.57 -39.37 21.68
N SER A 330 -23.72 -39.86 22.12
CA SER A 330 -23.91 -41.31 22.30
C SER A 330 -25.27 -41.75 21.82
N CYS A 331 -25.31 -42.96 21.32
CA CYS A 331 -26.54 -43.57 20.84
C CYS A 331 -27.31 -44.27 22.00
N PRO A 332 -28.67 -44.32 21.95
CA PRO A 332 -29.46 -45.09 22.90
C PRO A 332 -29.15 -46.59 22.82
N LYS A 333 -29.48 -47.31 23.92
CA LYS A 333 -29.30 -48.75 23.99
C LYS A 333 -30.01 -49.48 22.87
N GLY A 334 -29.30 -50.23 22.06
CA GLY A 334 -29.82 -50.98 20.91
C GLY A 334 -29.57 -50.31 19.56
N SER A 335 -28.88 -49.16 19.52
CA SER A 335 -28.34 -48.55 18.29
C SER A 335 -26.81 -48.41 18.36
N ARG A 336 -26.19 -48.35 17.19
CA ARG A 336 -24.74 -48.27 17.01
C ARG A 336 -24.42 -47.11 16.10
N GLY A 337 -23.36 -46.35 16.43
CA GLY A 337 -22.90 -45.17 15.67
C GLY A 337 -22.13 -44.22 16.57
N ASP A 338 -21.66 -43.12 16.01
CA ASP A 338 -20.97 -42.05 16.76
C ASP A 338 -21.92 -41.04 17.43
N GLY A 339 -23.23 -41.15 17.14
CA GLY A 339 -24.27 -40.27 17.68
C GLY A 339 -24.25 -38.84 17.12
N ARG A 340 -23.40 -38.50 16.11
CA ARG A 340 -23.26 -37.15 15.57
C ARG A 340 -24.09 -36.92 14.33
N LYS A 341 -24.63 -35.71 14.14
CA LYS A 341 -25.38 -35.30 12.94
C LYS A 341 -24.49 -35.18 11.73
N ASP A 342 -23.22 -34.86 11.92
CA ASP A 342 -22.18 -34.73 10.90
C ASP A 342 -21.36 -36.03 10.69
N GLY A 343 -21.69 -37.10 11.44
CA GLY A 343 -21.03 -38.39 11.41
C GLY A 343 -21.94 -39.54 10.99
N THR A 344 -21.76 -40.74 11.60
CA THR A 344 -22.55 -41.96 11.30
C THR A 344 -23.94 -41.97 11.93
N GLY A 345 -24.24 -41.04 12.83
CA GLY A 345 -25.51 -41.00 13.56
C GLY A 345 -25.74 -42.20 14.47
N CYS A 346 -27.02 -42.54 14.73
CA CYS A 346 -27.43 -43.71 15.53
C CYS A 346 -28.24 -44.68 14.65
N LEU A 347 -27.69 -45.86 14.36
CA LEU A 347 -28.34 -46.91 13.56
C LEU A 347 -28.89 -48.03 14.47
N ILE A 348 -30.16 -48.42 14.29
CA ILE A 348 -30.77 -49.51 15.03
C ILE A 348 -30.14 -50.86 14.63
N GLN A 349 -29.70 -51.65 15.62
CA GLN A 349 -29.11 -52.93 15.37
C GLN A 349 -30.23 -54.02 15.28
N ASP A 350 -30.56 -54.37 14.02
CA ASP A 350 -31.49 -55.47 13.80
C ASP A 350 -30.70 -56.82 13.82
N ASN A 351 -31.02 -57.66 14.77
CA ASN A 351 -30.38 -58.97 14.95
C ASN A 351 -31.01 -60.03 14.02
N GLN A 352 -30.59 -60.09 12.77
CA GLN A 352 -30.84 -61.25 11.92
C GLN A 352 -29.57 -61.76 11.26
N ASN A 353 -29.12 -62.94 11.68
CA ASN A 353 -27.95 -63.62 11.19
C ASN A 353 -28.14 -64.18 9.75
N ALA A 354 -27.10 -63.93 8.94
CA ALA A 354 -26.68 -64.58 7.68
C ALA A 354 -27.61 -64.39 6.46
N PRO A 355 -27.23 -63.77 5.39
CA PRO A 355 -25.98 -63.80 4.59
C PRO A 355 -25.29 -62.44 4.48
N VAL A 356 -25.17 -61.77 5.57
CA VAL A 356 -24.76 -60.37 5.68
C VAL A 356 -23.30 -60.11 5.22
N LEU A 357 -22.42 -61.12 5.33
CA LEU A 357 -21.00 -60.93 5.03
C LEU A 357 -20.69 -60.63 3.56
N GLN A 358 -21.45 -61.26 2.63
CA GLN A 358 -21.26 -61.02 1.19
C GLN A 358 -21.92 -59.72 0.71
N ILE A 359 -23.06 -59.35 1.32
CA ILE A 359 -23.77 -58.10 1.00
C ILE A 359 -23.04 -56.90 1.61
N SER A 360 -22.52 -57.04 2.87
CA SER A 360 -21.75 -55.99 3.52
C SER A 360 -20.40 -55.72 2.82
N LEU A 361 -19.75 -56.74 2.29
CA LEU A 361 -18.50 -56.56 1.51
C LEU A 361 -18.79 -55.85 0.16
N GLY A 362 -19.92 -56.19 -0.48
CA GLY A 362 -20.37 -55.52 -1.73
C GLY A 362 -20.79 -54.07 -1.49
N ILE A 363 -21.54 -53.81 -0.41
CA ILE A 363 -21.96 -52.43 -0.05
C ILE A 363 -20.72 -51.63 0.44
N GLY A 364 -19.82 -52.22 1.21
CA GLY A 364 -18.59 -51.54 1.65
C GLY A 364 -17.67 -51.14 0.50
N LEU A 365 -17.47 -52.07 -0.46
CA LEU A 365 -16.69 -51.81 -1.67
C LEU A 365 -17.40 -50.79 -2.58
N GLY A 366 -18.74 -50.86 -2.71
CA GLY A 366 -19.55 -49.92 -3.46
C GLY A 366 -19.51 -48.51 -2.81
N PHE A 367 -19.61 -48.41 -1.49
CA PHE A 367 -19.49 -47.14 -0.76
C PHE A 367 -18.08 -46.56 -0.88
N LEU A 368 -17.05 -47.37 -0.72
CA LEU A 368 -15.66 -46.95 -0.92
C LEU A 368 -15.42 -46.42 -2.34
N PHE A 369 -15.99 -47.11 -3.35
CA PHE A 369 -15.94 -46.69 -4.74
C PHE A 369 -16.69 -45.35 -4.96
N LEU A 370 -17.86 -45.15 -4.34
CA LEU A 370 -18.59 -43.88 -4.38
C LEU A 370 -17.83 -42.74 -3.69
N VAL A 371 -17.23 -42.98 -2.52
CA VAL A 371 -16.41 -41.99 -1.82
C VAL A 371 -15.18 -41.64 -2.65
N LEU A 372 -14.47 -42.63 -3.19
CA LEU A 372 -13.28 -42.37 -4.02
C LEU A 372 -13.65 -41.68 -5.35
N SER A 373 -14.75 -42.09 -5.99
CA SER A 373 -15.24 -41.43 -7.21
C SER A 373 -15.75 -40.02 -6.92
N GLY A 374 -16.50 -39.82 -5.84
CA GLY A 374 -16.93 -38.50 -5.38
C GLY A 374 -15.76 -37.57 -5.06
N PHE A 375 -14.76 -38.09 -4.34
CA PHE A 375 -13.53 -37.36 -4.05
C PHE A 375 -12.76 -37.03 -5.34
N TRP A 376 -12.64 -37.98 -6.27
CA TRP A 376 -12.01 -37.75 -7.57
C TRP A 376 -12.79 -36.74 -8.41
N LEU A 377 -14.13 -36.81 -8.42
CA LEU A 377 -14.99 -35.81 -9.06
C LEU A 377 -14.83 -34.43 -8.43
N TYR A 378 -14.79 -34.34 -7.09
CA TYR A 378 -14.54 -33.10 -6.37
C TYR A 378 -13.19 -32.49 -6.75
N LEU A 379 -12.11 -33.27 -6.74
CA LEU A 379 -10.78 -32.83 -7.16
C LEU A 379 -10.76 -32.39 -8.63
N SER A 380 -11.44 -33.16 -9.50
CA SER A 380 -11.60 -32.81 -10.92
C SER A 380 -12.37 -31.52 -11.12
N MET A 381 -13.46 -31.32 -10.39
CA MET A 381 -14.25 -30.08 -10.44
C MET A 381 -13.45 -28.90 -9.89
N LYS A 382 -12.75 -29.06 -8.77
CA LYS A 382 -11.85 -28.06 -8.19
C LYS A 382 -10.77 -27.67 -9.19
N LYS A 383 -10.13 -28.67 -9.84
CA LYS A 383 -9.10 -28.43 -10.87
C LYS A 383 -9.69 -27.72 -12.11
N ARG A 384 -10.87 -28.15 -12.59
CA ARG A 384 -11.56 -27.50 -13.71
C ARG A 384 -11.95 -26.05 -13.39
N ASN A 385 -12.44 -25.77 -12.18
CA ASN A 385 -12.79 -24.42 -11.75
C ASN A 385 -11.56 -23.53 -11.64
N SER A 386 -10.44 -24.06 -11.11
CA SER A 386 -9.15 -23.34 -11.07
C SER A 386 -8.67 -22.99 -12.48
N ILE A 387 -8.71 -23.95 -13.42
CA ILE A 387 -8.32 -23.71 -14.82
C ILE A 387 -9.24 -22.67 -15.50
N LYS A 388 -10.56 -22.74 -15.24
CA LYS A 388 -11.52 -21.75 -15.77
C LYS A 388 -11.23 -20.36 -15.22
N LEU A 389 -10.94 -20.25 -13.92
CA LEU A 389 -10.60 -18.97 -13.28
C LEU A 389 -9.32 -18.39 -13.86
N LYS A 390 -8.25 -19.18 -13.96
CA LYS A 390 -6.99 -18.78 -14.59
C LYS A 390 -7.18 -18.28 -16.02
N LYS A 391 -7.97 -19.02 -16.82
CA LYS A 391 -8.29 -18.62 -18.19
C LYS A 391 -9.07 -17.31 -18.24
N LYS A 392 -10.03 -17.11 -17.31
CA LYS A 392 -10.79 -15.87 -17.19
C LYS A 392 -9.89 -14.69 -16.81
N CYS A 393 -9.00 -14.88 -15.83
CA CYS A 393 -8.02 -13.87 -15.44
C CYS A 393 -7.08 -13.54 -16.62
N PHE A 394 -6.55 -14.55 -17.30
CA PHE A 394 -5.68 -14.38 -18.46
C PHE A 394 -6.35 -13.53 -19.57
N GLN A 395 -7.63 -13.78 -19.85
CA GLN A 395 -8.40 -13.00 -20.83
C GLN A 395 -8.64 -11.57 -20.35
N LYS A 396 -9.09 -11.40 -19.09
CA LYS A 396 -9.33 -10.07 -18.47
C LYS A 396 -8.06 -9.21 -18.46
N ASN A 397 -6.92 -9.82 -18.20
CA ASN A 397 -5.62 -9.16 -18.10
C ASN A 397 -4.94 -8.94 -19.47
N GLY A 398 -5.67 -9.03 -20.58
CA GLY A 398 -5.14 -8.74 -21.93
C GLY A 398 -4.22 -9.80 -22.53
N GLY A 399 -4.20 -11.02 -21.96
CA GLY A 399 -3.27 -12.08 -22.36
C GLY A 399 -3.41 -12.55 -23.81
N LEU A 400 -4.58 -12.38 -24.42
CA LEU A 400 -4.78 -12.70 -25.84
C LEU A 400 -4.07 -11.69 -26.75
N LEU A 401 -4.22 -10.40 -26.46
CA LEU A 401 -3.54 -9.31 -27.19
C LEU A 401 -2.02 -9.43 -27.07
N LEU A 402 -1.53 -9.68 -25.84
CA LEU A 402 -0.10 -9.85 -25.61
C LEU A 402 0.47 -11.06 -26.37
N LYS A 403 -0.24 -12.20 -26.40
CA LYS A 403 0.15 -13.37 -27.20
C LYS A 403 0.22 -13.04 -28.70
N GLN A 404 -0.75 -12.30 -29.22
CA GLN A 404 -0.79 -11.89 -30.61
C GLN A 404 0.39 -10.98 -30.97
N GLN A 405 0.67 -9.98 -30.15
CA GLN A 405 1.83 -9.07 -30.33
C GLN A 405 3.17 -9.79 -30.28
N ILE A 406 3.33 -10.77 -29.36
CA ILE A 406 4.54 -11.60 -29.31
C ILE A 406 4.69 -12.46 -30.56
N HIS A 407 3.57 -12.92 -31.16
CA HIS A 407 3.57 -13.77 -32.34
C HIS A 407 3.79 -12.98 -33.64
N GLU A 408 3.24 -11.78 -33.75
CA GLU A 408 3.37 -10.89 -34.93
C GLU A 408 4.76 -10.27 -35.04
N ASN A 409 5.45 -9.99 -33.91
CA ASN A 409 6.80 -9.49 -33.89
C ASN A 409 7.87 -10.59 -34.07
N GLY A 410 7.55 -11.62 -34.84
CA GLY A 410 8.27 -12.83 -35.17
C GLY A 410 9.79 -12.76 -35.08
N GLY A 411 10.33 -13.08 -33.92
CA GLY A 411 11.67 -13.61 -33.75
C GLY A 411 12.81 -12.64 -33.93
N ALA A 412 13.08 -11.72 -33.01
CA ALA A 412 14.43 -11.31 -32.58
C ALA A 412 14.47 -10.33 -31.40
N GLN A 413 13.40 -9.63 -31.03
CA GLN A 413 13.48 -8.55 -30.04
C GLN A 413 12.46 -8.57 -28.90
N SER A 414 11.44 -9.43 -28.92
CA SER A 414 10.47 -9.53 -27.81
C SER A 414 10.87 -10.67 -26.86
N SER A 415 11.69 -10.36 -25.85
CA SER A 415 12.20 -11.36 -24.88
C SER A 415 11.31 -11.55 -23.64
N ALA A 416 10.08 -10.99 -23.62
CA ALA A 416 9.20 -11.12 -22.46
C ALA A 416 8.47 -12.50 -22.46
N LYS A 417 8.76 -13.32 -21.43
CA LYS A 417 8.13 -14.64 -21.24
C LYS A 417 6.80 -14.48 -20.46
N ILE A 418 5.77 -15.24 -20.86
CA ILE A 418 4.56 -15.40 -20.05
C ILE A 418 4.79 -16.56 -19.08
N PHE A 419 4.85 -16.23 -17.77
CA PHE A 419 5.03 -17.18 -16.69
C PHE A 419 3.68 -17.69 -16.19
N THR A 420 3.63 -18.93 -15.72
CA THR A 420 2.46 -19.45 -15.00
C THR A 420 2.47 -19.01 -13.53
N ALA A 421 1.30 -19.02 -12.91
CA ALA A 421 1.20 -18.68 -11.47
C ALA A 421 1.99 -19.68 -10.60
N GLU A 422 2.03 -20.97 -10.99
CA GLU A 422 2.77 -22.02 -10.31
C GLU A 422 4.28 -21.80 -10.40
N GLU A 423 4.83 -21.44 -11.58
CA GLU A 423 6.25 -21.13 -11.74
C GLU A 423 6.69 -20.03 -10.77
N LEU A 424 5.91 -18.95 -10.64
CA LEU A 424 6.24 -17.83 -9.76
C LEU A 424 6.02 -18.15 -8.27
N GLN A 425 5.02 -18.95 -7.97
CA GLN A 425 4.79 -19.45 -6.61
C GLN A 425 5.94 -20.35 -6.12
N LEU A 426 6.43 -21.24 -6.96
CA LEU A 426 7.59 -22.07 -6.68
C LEU A 426 8.87 -21.23 -6.56
N ALA A 427 9.10 -20.30 -7.49
CA ALA A 427 10.27 -19.42 -7.50
C ALA A 427 10.38 -18.58 -6.20
N THR A 428 9.25 -18.23 -5.59
CA THR A 428 9.19 -17.40 -4.37
C THR A 428 8.92 -18.20 -3.10
N LYS A 429 8.95 -19.54 -3.15
CA LYS A 429 8.58 -20.42 -2.03
C LYS A 429 7.22 -20.03 -1.42
N ASN A 430 6.20 -19.92 -2.27
CA ASN A 430 4.86 -19.46 -1.92
C ASN A 430 4.82 -18.02 -1.35
N TYR A 431 5.59 -17.10 -1.96
CA TYR A 431 5.71 -15.70 -1.54
C TYR A 431 6.17 -15.54 -0.09
N ASP A 432 7.22 -16.29 0.29
CA ASP A 432 7.80 -16.24 1.63
C ASP A 432 8.21 -14.82 2.01
N ALA A 433 7.78 -14.38 3.21
CA ALA A 433 8.08 -13.05 3.74
C ALA A 433 9.59 -12.76 3.86
N LYS A 434 10.43 -13.79 3.99
CA LYS A 434 11.89 -13.67 4.02
C LYS A 434 12.51 -13.30 2.66
N LEU A 435 11.76 -13.48 1.58
CA LEU A 435 12.18 -13.16 0.22
C LEU A 435 11.71 -11.78 -0.25
N VAL A 436 11.09 -11.00 0.62
CA VAL A 436 10.65 -9.63 0.29
C VAL A 436 11.87 -8.73 0.13
N LEU A 437 12.01 -8.13 -1.06
CA LEU A 437 13.02 -7.11 -1.40
C LEU A 437 12.55 -5.70 -1.01
N GLY A 438 11.26 -5.43 -1.19
CA GLY A 438 10.69 -4.12 -0.90
C GLY A 438 9.16 -4.15 -0.84
N ARG A 439 8.59 -3.17 -0.12
CA ARG A 439 7.14 -2.93 -0.04
C ARG A 439 6.88 -1.47 -0.36
N GLY A 440 5.93 -1.21 -1.24
CA GLY A 440 5.53 0.14 -1.64
C GLY A 440 4.03 0.23 -1.94
N GLY A 441 3.56 1.41 -2.31
CA GLY A 441 2.14 1.64 -2.66
C GLY A 441 1.63 0.76 -3.80
N HIS A 442 2.49 0.42 -4.75
CA HIS A 442 2.16 -0.37 -5.92
C HIS A 442 2.33 -1.90 -5.72
N GLY A 443 2.74 -2.37 -4.53
CA GLY A 443 2.87 -3.81 -4.29
C GLY A 443 4.08 -4.22 -3.45
N ILE A 444 4.29 -5.54 -3.40
CA ILE A 444 5.44 -6.18 -2.75
C ILE A 444 6.32 -6.78 -3.83
N VAL A 445 7.62 -6.53 -3.76
CA VAL A 445 8.61 -7.13 -4.65
C VAL A 445 9.30 -8.29 -3.91
N TYR A 446 9.28 -9.47 -4.51
CA TYR A 446 9.90 -10.68 -3.98
C TYR A 446 11.13 -11.08 -4.80
N LYS A 447 12.18 -11.55 -4.13
CA LYS A 447 13.25 -12.29 -4.78
C LYS A 447 12.73 -13.68 -5.14
N GLY A 448 12.87 -14.07 -6.40
CA GLY A 448 12.57 -15.41 -6.87
C GLY A 448 13.79 -16.11 -7.45
N THR A 449 13.78 -17.43 -7.45
CA THR A 449 14.76 -18.25 -8.19
C THR A 449 14.00 -19.14 -9.15
N LEU A 450 14.18 -18.93 -10.44
CA LEU A 450 13.54 -19.73 -11.49
C LEU A 450 14.14 -21.14 -11.56
N ALA A 451 13.47 -22.04 -12.26
CA ALA A 451 13.92 -23.43 -12.44
C ALA A 451 15.30 -23.53 -13.13
N ASP A 452 15.68 -22.54 -13.92
CA ASP A 452 16.99 -22.42 -14.57
C ASP A 452 18.06 -21.73 -13.68
N THR A 453 17.80 -21.64 -12.38
CA THR A 453 18.66 -21.03 -11.35
C THR A 453 18.84 -19.51 -11.42
N ARG A 454 18.22 -18.83 -12.39
CA ARG A 454 18.28 -17.36 -12.49
C ARG A 454 17.53 -16.70 -11.34
N ALA A 455 18.19 -15.73 -10.71
CA ALA A 455 17.54 -14.84 -9.76
C ALA A 455 16.68 -13.79 -10.48
N VAL A 456 15.47 -13.57 -9.99
CA VAL A 456 14.51 -12.59 -10.55
C VAL A 456 13.87 -11.77 -9.44
N ALA A 457 13.32 -10.61 -9.78
CA ALA A 457 12.47 -9.80 -8.90
C ALA A 457 11.03 -9.90 -9.40
N ILE A 458 10.10 -10.24 -8.52
CA ILE A 458 8.69 -10.47 -8.85
C ILE A 458 7.84 -9.44 -8.09
N LYS A 459 7.25 -8.49 -8.82
CA LYS A 459 6.34 -7.48 -8.27
C LYS A 459 4.92 -8.05 -8.23
N LYS A 460 4.37 -8.13 -7.01
CA LYS A 460 3.03 -8.62 -6.72
C LYS A 460 2.21 -7.49 -6.09
N PRO A 461 1.14 -7.01 -6.73
CA PRO A 461 0.24 -6.02 -6.14
C PRO A 461 -0.41 -6.53 -4.86
N ILE A 462 -0.65 -5.62 -3.90
CA ILE A 462 -1.28 -5.97 -2.60
C ILE A 462 -2.79 -5.97 -2.70
N ILE A 463 -3.37 -5.10 -3.53
CA ILE A 463 -4.81 -4.86 -3.60
C ILE A 463 -5.30 -5.10 -5.03
N VAL A 464 -6.46 -5.75 -5.14
CA VAL A 464 -7.15 -5.98 -6.42
C VAL A 464 -8.00 -4.74 -6.74
N LYS A 465 -7.39 -3.71 -7.31
CA LYS A 465 -8.11 -2.56 -7.88
C LYS A 465 -7.92 -2.53 -9.40
N GLU A 466 -8.92 -2.06 -10.10
CA GLU A 466 -8.89 -1.98 -11.57
C GLU A 466 -7.80 -1.01 -12.06
N SER A 467 -7.57 0.09 -11.32
CA SER A 467 -6.47 1.04 -11.56
C SER A 467 -5.06 0.38 -11.52
N HIS A 468 -4.84 -0.61 -10.67
CA HIS A 468 -3.56 -1.33 -10.60
C HIS A 468 -3.34 -2.25 -11.83
N ILE A 469 -4.42 -2.69 -12.47
CA ILE A 469 -4.32 -3.45 -13.73
C ILE A 469 -3.87 -2.51 -14.85
N GLU A 470 -4.39 -1.29 -14.90
CA GLU A 470 -3.98 -0.27 -15.87
C GLU A 470 -2.52 0.15 -15.66
N GLU A 471 -2.09 0.41 -14.43
CA GLU A 471 -0.69 0.70 -14.09
C GLU A 471 0.23 -0.45 -14.50
N PHE A 472 -0.19 -1.70 -14.24
CA PHE A 472 0.55 -2.89 -14.64
C PHE A 472 0.69 -2.98 -16.18
N ILE A 473 -0.43 -2.81 -16.91
CA ILE A 473 -0.41 -2.87 -18.38
C ILE A 473 0.47 -1.75 -18.92
N ASN A 474 0.36 -0.54 -18.37
CA ASN A 474 1.20 0.59 -18.73
C ASN A 474 2.68 0.31 -18.50
N GLU A 475 3.06 -0.23 -17.34
CA GLU A 475 4.44 -0.60 -17.01
C GLU A 475 4.98 -1.68 -17.96
N LEU A 476 4.15 -2.68 -18.29
CA LEU A 476 4.49 -3.74 -19.22
C LEU A 476 4.72 -3.19 -20.63
N VAL A 477 3.79 -2.37 -21.14
CA VAL A 477 3.88 -1.76 -22.49
C VAL A 477 5.10 -0.88 -22.61
N ILE A 478 5.38 -0.04 -21.62
CA ILE A 478 6.53 0.85 -21.61
C ILE A 478 7.83 0.04 -21.59
N LEU A 479 7.99 -0.88 -20.65
CA LEU A 479 9.24 -1.62 -20.50
C LEU A 479 9.53 -2.62 -21.64
N THR A 480 8.51 -3.07 -22.38
CA THR A 480 8.74 -3.87 -23.58
C THR A 480 9.33 -3.06 -24.76
N GLN A 481 9.17 -1.74 -24.75
CA GLN A 481 9.72 -0.83 -25.77
C GLN A 481 11.08 -0.26 -25.38
N VAL A 482 11.50 -0.40 -24.11
CA VAL A 482 12.75 0.16 -23.59
C VAL A 482 13.84 -0.89 -23.58
N ASN A 483 14.97 -0.56 -24.21
CA ASN A 483 16.17 -1.39 -24.16
C ASN A 483 17.39 -0.49 -23.86
N HIS A 484 17.71 -0.33 -22.60
CA HIS A 484 18.83 0.49 -22.14
C HIS A 484 19.53 -0.15 -20.95
N ARG A 485 20.86 -0.14 -20.91
CA ARG A 485 21.66 -0.80 -19.86
C ARG A 485 21.37 -0.30 -18.45
N ASN A 486 21.01 0.98 -18.32
CA ASN A 486 20.69 1.63 -17.04
C ASN A 486 19.17 1.74 -16.79
N VAL A 487 18.37 0.90 -17.42
CA VAL A 487 16.94 0.69 -17.11
C VAL A 487 16.75 -0.77 -16.75
N VAL A 488 15.94 -1.04 -15.73
CA VAL A 488 15.64 -2.41 -15.30
C VAL A 488 14.96 -3.19 -16.42
N LYS A 489 15.48 -4.41 -16.68
CA LYS A 489 14.95 -5.25 -17.75
C LYS A 489 13.75 -6.06 -17.30
N ILE A 490 12.65 -5.98 -18.04
CA ILE A 490 11.53 -6.87 -17.89
C ILE A 490 11.86 -8.26 -18.49
N LEU A 491 11.59 -9.33 -17.75
CA LEU A 491 11.76 -10.71 -18.18
C LEU A 491 10.44 -11.36 -18.58
N GLY A 492 9.32 -10.82 -18.09
CA GLY A 492 8.00 -11.30 -18.43
C GLY A 492 6.94 -10.96 -17.42
N CYS A 493 5.78 -11.60 -17.54
CA CYS A 493 4.64 -11.38 -16.66
C CYS A 493 3.84 -12.67 -16.44
N CYS A 494 3.01 -12.68 -15.39
CA CYS A 494 1.99 -13.70 -15.16
C CYS A 494 0.62 -13.04 -15.21
N LEU A 495 -0.27 -13.55 -16.08
CA LEU A 495 -1.62 -13.03 -16.31
C LEU A 495 -2.72 -13.96 -15.79
N GLU A 496 -2.36 -15.09 -15.16
CA GLU A 496 -3.28 -16.11 -14.67
C GLU A 496 -3.85 -15.80 -13.27
N THR A 497 -3.35 -14.76 -12.63
CA THR A 497 -3.76 -14.30 -11.31
C THR A 497 -4.79 -13.18 -11.43
N GLU A 498 -5.54 -12.93 -10.36
CA GLU A 498 -6.57 -11.90 -10.32
C GLU A 498 -6.01 -10.51 -10.62
N VAL A 499 -4.81 -10.23 -10.07
CA VAL A 499 -3.98 -9.10 -10.47
C VAL A 499 -2.70 -9.65 -11.11
N PRO A 500 -2.30 -9.12 -12.28
CA PRO A 500 -1.10 -9.58 -12.96
C PRO A 500 0.18 -9.38 -12.14
N LEU A 501 1.21 -10.22 -12.42
CA LEU A 501 2.53 -10.12 -11.80
C LEU A 501 3.56 -9.75 -12.86
N ILE A 502 4.53 -8.88 -12.52
CA ILE A 502 5.66 -8.56 -13.40
C ILE A 502 6.92 -9.23 -12.87
N VAL A 503 7.73 -9.74 -13.80
CA VAL A 503 9.01 -10.38 -13.52
C VAL A 503 10.13 -9.57 -14.15
N TYR A 504 11.03 -9.06 -13.32
CA TYR A 504 12.21 -8.28 -13.72
C TYR A 504 13.51 -9.04 -13.49
N GLU A 505 14.58 -8.55 -14.09
CA GLU A 505 15.92 -8.94 -13.66
C GLU A 505 16.11 -8.61 -12.18
N TYR A 506 16.85 -9.47 -11.47
CA TYR A 506 17.21 -9.21 -10.08
C TYR A 506 18.43 -8.29 -10.02
N VAL A 507 18.29 -7.14 -9.40
CA VAL A 507 19.38 -6.19 -9.15
C VAL A 507 19.84 -6.36 -7.71
N SER A 508 21.14 -6.68 -7.52
CA SER A 508 21.61 -7.33 -6.29
C SER A 508 21.89 -6.39 -5.12
N ASN A 509 22.15 -5.10 -5.37
CA ASN A 509 22.73 -4.22 -4.35
C ASN A 509 21.71 -3.18 -3.79
N GLY A 510 20.41 -3.44 -3.95
CA GLY A 510 19.35 -2.62 -3.37
C GLY A 510 19.18 -1.25 -4.05
N THR A 511 18.63 -0.30 -3.33
CA THR A 511 18.30 1.04 -3.84
C THR A 511 19.37 2.07 -3.53
N LEU A 512 19.52 3.09 -4.39
CA LEU A 512 20.39 4.23 -4.11
C LEU A 512 20.03 4.92 -2.78
N SER A 513 18.75 5.02 -2.46
CA SER A 513 18.25 5.58 -1.21
C SER A 513 18.81 4.86 0.02
N GLU A 514 18.93 3.52 0.00
CA GLU A 514 19.50 2.74 1.10
C GLU A 514 20.98 3.05 1.30
N HIS A 515 21.72 3.30 0.22
CA HIS A 515 23.14 3.64 0.26
C HIS A 515 23.42 5.08 0.69
N ILE A 516 22.53 6.03 0.37
CA ILE A 516 22.65 7.43 0.80
C ILE A 516 22.20 7.60 2.25
N HIS A 517 21.05 6.98 2.65
CA HIS A 517 20.35 7.24 3.89
C HIS A 517 20.45 6.06 4.88
N SER A 518 21.63 5.51 5.14
CA SER A 518 21.81 4.34 6.01
C SER A 518 21.20 4.54 7.41
N LYS A 519 20.48 3.50 7.91
CA LYS A 519 19.69 3.56 9.16
C LYS A 519 20.52 3.49 10.46
N ASN A 520 21.81 3.23 10.42
CA ASN A 520 22.57 2.83 11.62
C ASN A 520 23.42 3.91 12.27
N GLY A 521 23.16 5.22 12.05
CA GLY A 521 23.82 6.29 12.79
C GLY A 521 25.35 6.37 12.65
N VAL A 522 25.98 5.46 11.94
CA VAL A 522 27.37 5.55 11.50
C VAL A 522 27.34 6.37 10.24
N SER A 523 27.67 7.62 10.39
CA SER A 523 27.66 8.65 9.35
C SER A 523 28.76 8.44 8.32
N SER A 524 28.62 7.43 7.49
CA SER A 524 29.27 7.41 6.18
C SER A 524 28.49 6.56 5.20
N SER A 525 27.90 7.19 4.19
CA SER A 525 27.44 6.48 3.00
C SER A 525 28.54 5.58 2.47
N SER A 526 28.19 4.39 2.01
CA SER A 526 29.16 3.46 1.40
C SER A 526 29.70 3.95 0.05
N LEU A 527 29.06 4.97 -0.56
CA LEU A 527 29.38 5.46 -1.91
C LEU A 527 30.44 6.56 -1.88
N SER A 528 31.56 6.35 -2.61
CA SER A 528 32.55 7.38 -2.88
C SER A 528 31.97 8.48 -3.80
N TRP A 529 32.62 9.66 -3.80
CA TRP A 529 32.22 10.75 -4.70
C TRP A 529 32.22 10.31 -6.19
N GLU A 530 33.25 9.57 -6.60
CA GLU A 530 33.34 9.05 -7.96
C GLU A 530 32.14 8.14 -8.31
N SER A 531 31.77 7.24 -7.39
CA SER A 531 30.59 6.37 -7.58
C SER A 531 29.29 7.17 -7.67
N ARG A 532 29.12 8.19 -6.82
CA ARG A 532 27.95 9.08 -6.86
C ARG A 532 27.82 9.83 -8.17
N LEU A 533 28.91 10.35 -8.67
CA LEU A 533 28.94 11.07 -9.95
C LEU A 533 28.66 10.14 -11.13
N ARG A 534 29.21 8.93 -11.11
CA ARG A 534 28.92 7.90 -12.12
C ARG A 534 27.44 7.49 -12.09
N ILE A 535 26.87 7.21 -10.92
CA ILE A 535 25.46 6.87 -10.76
C ILE A 535 24.56 8.01 -11.27
N ALA A 536 24.92 9.27 -10.97
CA ALA A 536 24.20 10.43 -11.49
C ALA A 536 24.24 10.49 -13.03
N ALA A 537 25.41 10.29 -13.64
CA ALA A 537 25.57 10.30 -15.09
C ALA A 537 24.80 9.15 -15.77
N GLU A 538 24.86 7.93 -15.20
CA GLU A 538 24.15 6.76 -15.70
C GLU A 538 22.62 6.93 -15.62
N THR A 539 22.12 7.46 -14.50
CA THR A 539 20.69 7.75 -14.31
C THR A 539 20.22 8.83 -15.29
N ALA A 540 20.97 9.92 -15.42
CA ALA A 540 20.67 10.98 -16.39
C ALA A 540 20.68 10.47 -17.83
N GLY A 541 21.63 9.58 -18.17
CA GLY A 541 21.70 8.91 -19.47
C GLY A 541 20.44 8.08 -19.75
N ALA A 542 19.98 7.32 -18.77
CA ALA A 542 18.73 6.55 -18.88
C ALA A 542 17.51 7.47 -19.12
N LEU A 543 17.37 8.54 -18.36
CA LEU A 543 16.29 9.50 -18.55
C LEU A 543 16.36 10.24 -19.88
N SER A 544 17.57 10.60 -20.32
CA SER A 544 17.78 11.20 -21.64
C SER A 544 17.33 10.25 -22.76
N TYR A 545 17.61 8.95 -22.62
CA TYR A 545 17.17 7.93 -23.57
C TYR A 545 15.63 7.84 -23.59
N LEU A 546 14.98 7.81 -22.44
CA LEU A 546 13.51 7.74 -22.33
C LEU A 546 12.84 8.96 -22.97
N HIS A 547 13.40 10.16 -22.79
CA HIS A 547 12.81 11.40 -23.30
C HIS A 547 13.04 11.64 -24.80
N SER A 548 14.05 11.03 -25.43
CA SER A 548 14.45 11.43 -26.76
C SER A 548 14.85 10.32 -27.75
N ALA A 549 15.11 9.11 -27.26
CA ALA A 549 15.60 8.01 -28.10
C ALA A 549 14.57 6.86 -28.26
N THR A 550 13.44 6.89 -27.54
CA THR A 550 12.34 5.97 -27.73
C THR A 550 11.42 6.43 -28.87
N THR A 551 10.71 5.50 -29.51
CA THR A 551 9.79 5.80 -30.63
C THR A 551 8.74 6.84 -30.23
N VAL A 552 8.21 6.74 -29.02
CA VAL A 552 7.37 7.73 -28.37
C VAL A 552 8.09 8.13 -27.08
N PRO A 553 8.33 9.42 -26.82
CA PRO A 553 8.96 9.89 -25.58
C PRO A 553 8.23 9.37 -24.35
N ILE A 554 8.99 8.94 -23.35
CA ILE A 554 8.47 8.39 -22.10
C ILE A 554 8.86 9.33 -20.97
N ILE A 555 7.87 9.82 -20.21
CA ILE A 555 8.06 10.57 -18.98
C ILE A 555 7.90 9.60 -17.81
N HIS A 556 8.91 9.49 -16.94
CA HIS A 556 8.93 8.53 -15.84
C HIS A 556 7.97 8.90 -14.71
N ARG A 557 7.89 10.19 -14.35
CA ARG A 557 6.93 10.76 -13.40
C ARG A 557 7.16 10.45 -11.91
N ASP A 558 7.95 9.44 -11.58
CA ASP A 558 8.28 9.11 -10.17
C ASP A 558 9.79 8.84 -9.99
N ILE A 559 10.63 9.77 -10.48
CA ILE A 559 12.09 9.72 -10.28
C ILE A 559 12.41 10.07 -8.82
N LYS A 560 13.09 9.13 -8.14
CA LYS A 560 13.57 9.26 -6.76
C LYS A 560 14.71 8.29 -6.49
N SER A 561 15.50 8.52 -5.46
CA SER A 561 16.63 7.65 -5.08
C SER A 561 16.21 6.21 -4.77
N ALA A 562 14.97 5.99 -4.31
CA ALA A 562 14.41 4.65 -4.06
C ALA A 562 14.08 3.88 -5.37
N ASN A 563 13.89 4.55 -6.49
CA ASN A 563 13.61 3.96 -7.80
C ASN A 563 14.89 3.83 -8.69
N VAL A 564 16.07 4.14 -8.15
CA VAL A 564 17.36 3.85 -8.76
C VAL A 564 17.96 2.67 -8.03
N LEU A 565 18.04 1.52 -8.70
CA LEU A 565 18.64 0.29 -8.18
C LEU A 565 20.12 0.22 -8.54
N LEU A 566 20.91 -0.44 -7.72
CA LEU A 566 22.34 -0.63 -7.96
C LEU A 566 22.67 -2.10 -8.14
N ASP A 567 23.42 -2.45 -9.18
CA ASP A 567 23.91 -3.80 -9.39
C ASP A 567 25.17 -4.08 -8.54
N GLU A 568 25.76 -5.27 -8.69
CA GLU A 568 26.97 -5.69 -7.98
C GLU A 568 28.19 -4.77 -8.20
N ASN A 569 28.22 -4.04 -9.32
CA ASN A 569 29.28 -3.07 -9.68
C ASN A 569 28.89 -1.63 -9.35
N TYR A 570 27.78 -1.42 -8.60
CA TYR A 570 27.17 -0.12 -8.35
C TYR A 570 26.78 0.61 -9.65
N THR A 571 26.38 -0.13 -10.70
CA THR A 571 25.83 0.46 -11.92
C THR A 571 24.37 0.79 -11.67
N ALA A 572 23.95 1.99 -12.04
CA ALA A 572 22.58 2.44 -11.83
C ALA A 572 21.59 1.79 -12.82
N LYS A 573 20.42 1.40 -12.31
CA LYS A 573 19.28 0.93 -13.10
C LYS A 573 18.01 1.60 -12.62
N VAL A 574 17.38 2.40 -13.49
CA VAL A 574 16.10 3.07 -13.23
C VAL A 574 14.98 2.03 -13.26
N ALA A 575 14.11 2.05 -12.27
CA ALA A 575 13.03 1.07 -12.04
C ALA A 575 11.71 1.75 -11.67
N ASP A 576 10.61 0.99 -11.65
CA ASP A 576 9.23 1.37 -11.25
C ASP A 576 8.56 2.34 -12.23
N PHE A 577 8.14 1.81 -13.38
CA PHE A 577 7.49 2.54 -14.47
C PHE A 577 5.95 2.60 -14.36
N GLY A 578 5.36 2.19 -13.24
CA GLY A 578 3.90 2.14 -13.06
C GLY A 578 3.21 3.48 -13.26
N ALA A 579 3.84 4.57 -12.81
CA ALA A 579 3.33 5.93 -12.97
C ALA A 579 3.65 6.58 -14.32
N SER A 580 4.55 5.99 -15.13
CA SER A 580 5.08 6.58 -16.36
C SER A 580 4.02 6.83 -17.43
N ARG A 581 4.28 7.78 -18.33
CA ARG A 581 3.38 8.11 -19.46
C ARG A 581 4.14 8.22 -20.76
N LEU A 582 3.50 7.68 -21.82
CA LEU A 582 3.91 7.94 -23.20
C LEU A 582 3.48 9.36 -23.56
N ASN A 583 4.40 10.16 -24.06
CA ASN A 583 4.12 11.52 -24.56
C ASN A 583 4.07 11.51 -26.10
N PRO A 584 2.88 11.53 -26.73
CA PRO A 584 2.77 11.62 -28.17
C PRO A 584 3.53 12.88 -28.69
N LEU A 585 4.24 12.72 -29.80
CA LEU A 585 5.11 13.76 -30.36
C LEU A 585 4.38 15.07 -30.71
N ASP A 586 3.04 15.02 -30.81
CA ASP A 586 2.19 16.17 -31.15
C ASP A 586 1.73 16.99 -29.93
N LEU A 587 2.04 16.52 -28.70
CA LEU A 587 1.63 17.19 -27.46
C LEU A 587 2.87 17.69 -26.71
N ALA A 588 2.97 19.02 -26.56
CA ALA A 588 4.02 19.61 -25.72
C ALA A 588 3.82 19.27 -24.23
N GLU A 589 2.57 19.06 -23.81
CA GLU A 589 2.15 18.88 -22.43
C GLU A 589 1.04 17.81 -22.36
N ILE A 590 1.00 17.06 -21.26
CA ILE A 590 -0.03 16.05 -20.99
C ILE A 590 -0.83 16.47 -19.77
N ASP A 591 -2.12 16.75 -19.95
CA ASP A 591 -3.03 16.94 -18.83
C ASP A 591 -3.29 15.58 -18.16
N THR A 592 -2.91 15.48 -16.90
CA THR A 592 -3.06 14.22 -16.16
C THR A 592 -3.20 14.48 -14.66
N ILE A 593 -3.87 13.54 -13.97
CA ILE A 593 -3.93 13.54 -12.51
C ILE A 593 -2.51 13.60 -11.95
N VAL A 594 -2.24 14.54 -11.04
CA VAL A 594 -0.93 14.70 -10.42
C VAL A 594 -0.58 13.46 -9.61
N GLN A 595 0.52 12.81 -9.99
CA GLN A 595 1.10 11.65 -9.31
C GLN A 595 2.60 11.87 -9.12
N GLY A 596 3.19 11.22 -8.12
CA GLY A 596 4.62 11.29 -7.82
C GLY A 596 4.86 11.25 -6.33
N THR A 597 6.11 11.25 -5.94
CA THR A 597 6.53 11.17 -4.53
C THR A 597 6.77 12.57 -3.97
N LEU A 598 6.11 12.88 -2.83
CA LEU A 598 6.30 14.17 -2.16
C LEU A 598 7.79 14.41 -1.85
N GLY A 599 8.26 15.63 -2.13
CA GLY A 599 9.66 16.02 -2.03
C GLY A 599 10.46 15.92 -3.32
N TYR A 600 10.01 15.08 -4.27
CA TYR A 600 10.54 14.98 -5.63
C TYR A 600 9.59 15.57 -6.66
N LEU A 601 8.32 15.79 -6.27
CA LEU A 601 7.27 16.26 -7.17
C LEU A 601 7.57 17.68 -7.63
N ASP A 602 7.54 17.88 -8.94
CA ASP A 602 7.73 19.17 -9.60
C ASP A 602 6.62 20.16 -9.19
N PRO A 603 6.97 21.33 -8.62
CA PRO A 603 5.99 22.33 -8.21
C PRO A 603 5.11 22.82 -9.36
N GLU A 604 5.67 23.03 -10.57
CA GLU A 604 4.91 23.49 -11.72
C GLU A 604 3.90 22.43 -12.18
N TYR A 605 4.31 21.16 -12.26
CA TYR A 605 3.40 20.05 -12.53
C TYR A 605 2.32 19.92 -11.44
N TYR A 606 2.72 20.08 -10.18
CA TYR A 606 1.79 20.04 -9.06
C TYR A 606 0.71 21.12 -9.12
N GLU A 607 1.10 22.34 -9.53
CA GLU A 607 0.19 23.50 -9.61
C GLU A 607 -0.66 23.49 -10.88
N SER A 608 -0.09 23.11 -12.02
CA SER A 608 -0.75 23.20 -13.33
C SER A 608 -1.52 21.94 -13.73
N GLY A 609 -1.12 20.76 -13.20
CA GLY A 609 -1.58 19.45 -13.69
C GLY A 609 -0.93 19.03 -15.02
N GLN A 610 -0.09 19.89 -15.63
CA GLN A 610 0.54 19.65 -16.93
C GLN A 610 1.87 18.93 -16.79
N LEU A 611 1.89 17.68 -17.22
CA LEU A 611 3.08 16.82 -17.17
C LEU A 611 3.96 17.05 -18.41
N THR A 612 5.24 17.30 -18.16
CA THR A 612 6.25 17.44 -19.22
C THR A 612 7.52 16.65 -18.86
N GLY A 613 8.42 16.44 -19.82
CA GLY A 613 9.74 15.87 -19.51
C GLY A 613 10.58 16.71 -18.53
N LYS A 614 10.21 18.01 -18.35
CA LYS A 614 10.87 18.88 -17.37
C LYS A 614 10.50 18.56 -15.92
N SER A 615 9.42 17.82 -15.70
CA SER A 615 9.04 17.30 -14.38
C SER A 615 10.02 16.23 -13.90
N ASP A 616 10.48 15.34 -14.79
CA ASP A 616 11.54 14.36 -14.46
C ASP A 616 12.88 15.06 -14.20
N VAL A 617 13.16 16.18 -14.91
CA VAL A 617 14.38 16.99 -14.67
C VAL A 617 14.38 17.56 -13.26
N TYR A 618 13.26 18.09 -12.78
CA TYR A 618 13.13 18.57 -11.40
C TYR A 618 13.36 17.45 -10.39
N SER A 619 12.67 16.32 -10.55
CA SER A 619 12.79 15.16 -9.68
C SER A 619 14.22 14.62 -9.65
N PHE A 620 14.90 14.58 -10.80
CA PHE A 620 16.31 14.22 -10.89
C PHE A 620 17.22 15.26 -10.21
N GLY A 621 16.88 16.56 -10.30
CA GLY A 621 17.57 17.62 -9.55
C GLY A 621 17.56 17.37 -8.04
N VAL A 622 16.43 16.87 -7.49
CA VAL A 622 16.34 16.46 -6.08
C VAL A 622 17.27 15.28 -5.78
N VAL A 623 17.37 14.29 -6.68
CA VAL A 623 18.31 13.16 -6.52
C VAL A 623 19.77 13.65 -6.52
N LEU A 624 20.11 14.65 -7.34
CA LEU A 624 21.45 15.27 -7.30
C LEU A 624 21.73 15.93 -5.93
N VAL A 625 20.74 16.58 -5.35
CA VAL A 625 20.86 17.15 -3.99
C VAL A 625 21.09 16.06 -2.96
N GLU A 626 20.36 14.94 -3.00
CA GLU A 626 20.62 13.80 -2.13
C GLU A 626 22.04 13.27 -2.26
N LEU A 627 22.54 13.13 -3.50
CA LEU A 627 23.90 12.66 -3.78
C LEU A 627 24.99 13.61 -3.24
N LEU A 628 24.74 14.91 -3.24
CA LEU A 628 25.66 15.93 -2.73
C LEU A 628 25.68 16.02 -1.21
N THR A 629 24.51 15.90 -0.57
CA THR A 629 24.32 16.29 0.83
C THR A 629 24.09 15.11 1.76
N GLY A 630 23.69 13.93 1.24
CA GLY A 630 23.25 12.81 2.07
C GLY A 630 21.89 13.03 2.75
N GLU A 631 21.25 14.18 2.54
CA GLU A 631 20.04 14.59 3.24
C GLU A 631 18.78 14.14 2.49
N ARG A 632 17.75 13.75 3.26
CA ARG A 632 16.45 13.39 2.68
C ARG A 632 15.73 14.64 2.15
N PRO A 633 14.96 14.55 1.05
CA PRO A 633 14.24 15.69 0.45
C PRO A 633 13.27 16.35 1.42
N ILE A 634 12.61 15.56 2.28
CA ILE A 634 11.69 16.05 3.32
C ILE A 634 12.12 15.51 4.68
N SER A 635 12.16 16.38 5.70
CA SER A 635 12.38 16.02 7.09
C SER A 635 11.65 16.99 8.01
N LEU A 636 10.79 16.46 8.88
CA LEU A 636 10.07 17.24 9.92
C LEU A 636 10.98 17.70 11.04
N ALA A 637 12.12 17.03 11.25
CA ALA A 637 13.09 17.46 12.24
C ALA A 637 13.72 18.81 11.90
N ARG A 638 13.60 19.27 10.65
CA ARG A 638 14.07 20.57 10.19
C ARG A 638 13.04 21.66 10.48
N THR A 639 13.51 22.89 10.69
CA THR A 639 12.63 24.06 10.82
C THR A 639 11.73 24.22 9.60
N LYS A 640 10.54 24.82 9.74
CA LYS A 640 9.55 24.98 8.64
C LYS A 640 10.15 25.53 7.34
N ARG A 641 11.14 26.45 7.41
CA ARG A 641 11.83 27.00 6.22
C ARG A 641 12.75 25.99 5.53
N LYS A 642 13.20 24.94 6.22
CA LYS A 642 14.14 23.93 5.71
C LYS A 642 13.45 22.57 5.47
N GLN A 643 12.14 22.47 5.63
CA GLN A 643 11.39 21.20 5.47
C GLN A 643 11.50 20.65 4.06
N ASN A 644 11.32 21.48 3.03
CA ASN A 644 11.62 21.11 1.67
C ASN A 644 13.09 21.44 1.38
N PHE A 645 13.91 20.39 1.37
CA PHE A 645 15.36 20.57 1.28
C PHE A 645 15.82 20.99 -0.12
N ALA A 646 15.08 20.62 -1.16
CA ALA A 646 15.41 21.03 -2.54
C ALA A 646 15.30 22.55 -2.71
N LEU A 647 14.23 23.17 -2.21
CA LEU A 647 14.08 24.63 -2.23
C LEU A 647 15.11 25.33 -1.34
N TYR A 648 15.41 24.77 -0.17
CA TYR A 648 16.46 25.29 0.71
C TYR A 648 17.84 25.20 0.06
N PHE A 649 18.17 24.08 -0.57
CA PHE A 649 19.42 23.90 -1.32
C PHE A 649 19.56 24.91 -2.47
N HIS A 650 18.46 25.17 -3.18
CA HIS A 650 18.45 26.17 -4.24
C HIS A 650 18.85 27.58 -3.73
N SER A 651 18.37 27.97 -2.52
CA SER A 651 18.76 29.26 -1.91
C SER A 651 20.23 29.25 -1.49
N LEU A 652 20.74 28.17 -0.89
CA LEU A 652 22.15 28.07 -0.50
C LEU A 652 23.13 28.21 -1.68
N VAL A 653 22.81 27.58 -2.80
CA VAL A 653 23.64 27.73 -4.02
C VAL A 653 23.59 29.17 -4.55
N THR A 654 22.47 29.88 -4.35
CA THR A 654 22.34 31.28 -4.74
C THR A 654 23.20 32.20 -3.87
N GLU A 655 23.31 31.88 -2.57
CA GLU A 655 24.05 32.63 -1.56
C GLU A 655 25.55 32.25 -1.50
N ASN A 656 25.99 31.26 -2.29
CA ASN A 656 27.33 30.65 -2.31
C ASN A 656 27.71 29.85 -1.04
N ASP A 657 26.70 29.45 -0.24
CA ASP A 657 26.90 28.72 1.04
C ASP A 657 26.72 27.20 0.90
N VAL A 658 26.71 26.69 -0.33
CA VAL A 658 26.44 25.26 -0.61
C VAL A 658 27.44 24.31 0.07
N LEU A 659 28.67 24.77 0.33
CA LEU A 659 29.70 23.93 0.95
C LEU A 659 29.36 23.52 2.40
N GLU A 660 28.52 24.28 3.10
CA GLU A 660 28.13 24.01 4.49
C GLU A 660 27.20 22.81 4.62
N VAL A 661 26.51 22.41 3.54
CA VAL A 661 25.51 21.34 3.55
C VAL A 661 25.98 20.08 2.84
N LEU A 662 27.22 20.06 2.32
CA LEU A 662 27.79 18.88 1.68
C LEU A 662 28.02 17.76 2.70
N GLU A 663 27.75 16.53 2.29
CA GLU A 663 28.18 15.37 3.06
C GLU A 663 29.70 15.37 3.23
N ALA A 664 30.19 15.03 4.40
CA ALA A 664 31.61 15.07 4.75
C ALA A 664 32.50 14.35 3.74
N ARG A 665 32.05 13.22 3.21
CA ARG A 665 32.76 12.43 2.21
C ARG A 665 32.82 13.13 0.85
N VAL A 666 31.72 13.75 0.43
CA VAL A 666 31.67 14.55 -0.80
C VAL A 666 32.62 15.76 -0.69
N ALA A 667 32.63 16.41 0.47
CA ALA A 667 33.53 17.56 0.72
C ALA A 667 35.01 17.17 0.75
N THR A 668 35.36 15.95 1.18
CA THR A 668 36.74 15.46 1.29
C THR A 668 37.27 14.80 0.03
N GLU A 669 36.46 14.00 -0.67
CA GLU A 669 36.86 13.25 -1.86
C GLU A 669 36.68 14.06 -3.16
N GLY A 670 35.66 14.96 -3.19
CA GLY A 670 35.30 15.71 -4.38
C GLY A 670 36.24 16.90 -4.65
N LYS A 671 36.68 17.08 -5.91
CA LYS A 671 37.30 18.31 -6.32
C LYS A 671 36.30 19.46 -6.23
N ARG A 672 36.71 20.56 -5.60
CA ARG A 672 35.80 21.70 -5.32
C ARG A 672 35.07 22.19 -6.58
N GLU A 673 35.78 22.36 -7.68
CA GLU A 673 35.24 22.83 -8.96
C GLU A 673 34.17 21.85 -9.50
N GLN A 674 34.41 20.56 -9.37
CA GLN A 674 33.51 19.50 -9.83
C GLN A 674 32.25 19.43 -8.98
N VAL A 675 32.40 19.48 -7.64
CA VAL A 675 31.27 19.49 -6.71
C VAL A 675 30.40 20.73 -6.94
N LEU A 676 31.02 21.90 -7.10
CA LEU A 676 30.30 23.14 -7.41
C LEU A 676 29.59 23.07 -8.76
N ALA A 677 30.22 22.49 -9.80
CA ALA A 677 29.56 22.29 -11.09
C ALA A 677 28.31 21.43 -10.98
N VAL A 678 28.36 20.30 -10.23
CA VAL A 678 27.20 19.47 -9.97
C VAL A 678 26.13 20.20 -9.15
N ALA A 679 26.53 21.02 -8.16
CA ALA A 679 25.59 21.82 -7.36
C ALA A 679 24.87 22.88 -8.22
N MET A 680 25.60 23.54 -9.14
CA MET A 680 25.04 24.49 -10.09
C MET A 680 24.09 23.81 -11.09
N LEU A 681 24.41 22.59 -11.53
CA LEU A 681 23.54 21.79 -12.38
C LEU A 681 22.24 21.42 -11.63
N ALA A 682 22.35 20.94 -10.39
CA ALA A 682 21.20 20.64 -9.54
C ALA A 682 20.30 21.88 -9.36
N LYS A 683 20.88 23.06 -9.09
CA LYS A 683 20.14 24.32 -9.01
C LYS A 683 19.35 24.61 -10.30
N ARG A 684 19.97 24.45 -11.48
CA ARG A 684 19.27 24.67 -12.77
C ARG A 684 18.12 23.67 -12.97
N CYS A 685 18.29 22.41 -12.56
CA CYS A 685 17.24 21.40 -12.61
C CYS A 685 16.07 21.75 -11.67
N LEU A 686 16.34 22.40 -10.55
CA LEU A 686 15.34 22.76 -9.51
C LEU A 686 14.65 24.11 -9.75
N ASN A 687 14.86 24.77 -10.91
CA ASN A 687 14.12 25.98 -11.24
C ASN A 687 12.61 25.73 -11.14
N LEU A 688 11.87 26.71 -10.60
CA LEU A 688 10.42 26.59 -10.44
C LEU A 688 9.68 26.51 -11.77
N LYS A 689 10.18 27.23 -12.79
CA LYS A 689 9.63 27.20 -14.16
C LYS A 689 10.33 26.13 -15.00
N GLY A 690 9.58 25.21 -15.57
CA GLY A 690 10.10 24.12 -16.42
C GLY A 690 10.85 24.62 -17.64
N GLY A 691 10.40 25.72 -18.27
CA GLY A 691 11.08 26.36 -19.41
C GLY A 691 12.54 26.71 -19.12
N ASP A 692 12.85 27.10 -17.88
CA ASP A 692 14.19 27.52 -17.47
C ASP A 692 15.10 26.35 -17.08
N ARG A 693 14.55 25.10 -17.00
CA ARG A 693 15.33 23.89 -16.69
C ARG A 693 16.04 23.37 -17.94
N PRO A 694 17.23 22.76 -17.80
CA PRO A 694 17.85 22.02 -18.89
C PRO A 694 16.98 20.84 -19.35
N THR A 695 17.27 20.28 -20.51
CA THR A 695 16.75 18.97 -20.92
C THR A 695 17.56 17.85 -20.27
N MET A 696 17.00 16.63 -20.11
CA MET A 696 17.78 15.47 -19.60
C MET A 696 18.99 15.15 -20.48
N LYS A 697 18.93 15.42 -21.78
CA LYS A 697 20.08 15.28 -22.69
C LYS A 697 21.23 16.21 -22.30
N GLN A 698 20.95 17.47 -22.01
CA GLN A 698 21.95 18.45 -21.56
C GLN A 698 22.54 18.06 -20.21
N VAL A 699 21.68 17.62 -19.26
CA VAL A 699 22.08 17.14 -17.94
C VAL A 699 23.02 15.93 -18.06
N ALA A 700 22.66 14.94 -18.90
CA ALA A 700 23.46 13.74 -19.11
C ALA A 700 24.86 14.05 -19.69
N VAL A 701 24.93 14.90 -20.73
CA VAL A 701 26.20 15.30 -21.34
C VAL A 701 27.11 16.01 -20.35
N GLU A 702 26.54 16.91 -19.52
CA GLU A 702 27.32 17.65 -18.52
C GLU A 702 27.87 16.73 -17.43
N LEU A 703 27.05 15.83 -16.88
CA LEU A 703 27.45 14.85 -15.87
C LEU A 703 28.49 13.85 -16.44
N GLU A 704 28.34 13.41 -17.68
CA GLU A 704 29.28 12.51 -18.33
C GLU A 704 30.65 13.17 -18.53
N SER A 705 30.65 14.45 -18.90
CA SER A 705 31.92 15.21 -19.02
C SER A 705 32.64 15.35 -17.67
N LEU A 706 31.86 15.68 -16.60
CA LEU A 706 32.39 15.77 -15.23
C LEU A 706 32.94 14.43 -14.73
N SER A 707 32.28 13.32 -15.07
CA SER A 707 32.71 11.96 -14.72
C SER A 707 34.00 11.54 -15.39
N LYS A 708 34.20 11.86 -16.69
CA LYS A 708 35.42 11.50 -17.47
C LYS A 708 36.66 12.25 -17.00
N PHE A 709 36.54 13.47 -16.49
CA PHE A 709 37.67 14.21 -15.90
C PHE A 709 38.31 13.49 -14.70
N VAL A 710 37.61 12.60 -14.02
CA VAL A 710 38.16 11.76 -12.95
C VAL A 710 39.02 10.63 -13.52
N SER A 711 38.53 9.98 -14.56
CA SER A 711 39.17 8.78 -15.15
C SER A 711 40.54 9.08 -15.79
N LEU A 712 40.68 10.25 -16.45
CA LEU A 712 41.93 10.65 -17.10
C LEU A 712 43.06 10.97 -16.10
N ASN A 713 42.73 11.42 -14.88
CA ASN A 713 43.74 11.75 -13.88
C ASN A 713 44.21 10.53 -13.05
N HIS A 714 43.47 9.42 -13.06
CA HIS A 714 43.92 8.17 -12.42
C HIS A 714 44.90 7.39 -13.33
N THR A 715 44.75 7.47 -14.65
CA THR A 715 45.65 6.83 -15.61
C THR A 715 47.00 7.55 -15.69
N SER A 716 47.08 8.86 -15.41
CA SER A 716 48.35 9.61 -15.42
C SER A 716 49.22 9.40 -14.18
N LYS A 717 48.68 8.84 -13.08
CA LYS A 717 49.50 8.53 -11.87
C LYS A 717 50.21 7.18 -11.90
N HIS A 718 49.90 6.32 -12.88
CA HIS A 718 50.55 5.01 -13.03
C HIS A 718 51.62 4.96 -14.13
N PHE A 719 51.94 6.11 -14.79
CA PHE A 719 52.94 6.17 -15.85
C PHE A 719 54.11 7.13 -15.54
N SER A 720 54.52 7.22 -14.31
CA SER A 720 55.74 7.99 -13.99
C SER A 720 56.71 7.11 -13.20
N GLU A 721 57.32 6.15 -13.90
CA GLU A 721 58.65 5.57 -13.61
C GLU A 721 59.01 4.60 -14.75
N GLU A 722 59.41 5.16 -15.90
CA GLU A 722 60.39 4.54 -16.78
C GLU A 722 60.92 5.60 -17.76
N HIS A 723 62.17 5.97 -17.56
CA HIS A 723 62.91 6.86 -18.44
C HIS A 723 63.19 6.16 -19.78
N THR A 724 62.70 6.73 -20.89
CA THR A 724 63.43 6.67 -22.18
C THR A 724 63.10 7.93 -22.99
N ASN A 725 64.19 8.62 -23.34
CA ASN A 725 64.25 9.79 -24.22
C ASN A 725 63.76 9.46 -25.65
N ILE A 726 62.64 10.08 -26.06
CA ILE A 726 62.32 10.22 -27.52
C ILE A 726 61.77 11.66 -27.67
N LYS A 727 62.46 12.41 -28.60
CA LYS A 727 62.02 13.74 -29.02
C LYS A 727 60.68 13.65 -29.77
N PRO A 728 59.73 14.56 -29.55
CA PRO A 728 58.53 14.63 -30.38
C PRO A 728 58.75 15.51 -31.62
N ASP A 729 58.32 15.01 -32.78
CA ASP A 729 58.09 15.77 -34.00
C ASP A 729 56.80 16.62 -33.88
N PRO A 730 56.71 17.77 -34.53
CA PRO A 730 55.58 18.70 -34.40
C PRO A 730 54.37 18.22 -35.21
N ILE A 731 53.22 18.11 -34.52
CA ILE A 731 51.92 17.83 -35.13
C ILE A 731 51.28 19.14 -35.56
N ASP A 732 50.94 19.23 -36.85
CA ASP A 732 50.26 20.34 -37.51
C ASP A 732 48.88 20.61 -36.89
N LEU A 733 48.69 21.86 -36.51
CA LEU A 733 47.39 22.40 -36.09
C LEU A 733 46.54 22.70 -37.33
N TYR A 734 45.38 22.11 -37.45
CA TYR A 734 44.35 22.52 -38.39
C TYR A 734 43.75 23.88 -37.99
N PRO A 735 43.46 24.77 -38.94
CA PRO A 735 42.93 26.10 -38.66
C PRO A 735 41.41 26.07 -38.31
N PRO A 736 40.89 27.08 -37.58
CA PRO A 736 39.51 27.17 -37.20
C PRO A 736 38.59 27.50 -38.38
N ILE A 737 37.44 26.83 -38.44
CA ILE A 737 36.37 27.11 -39.41
C ILE A 737 35.72 28.43 -39.05
N GLN A 738 35.79 29.44 -39.94
CA GLN A 738 35.04 30.68 -39.89
C GLN A 738 33.55 30.41 -40.22
N LEU A 739 32.66 30.88 -39.39
CA LEU A 739 31.22 31.03 -39.72
C LEU A 739 31.04 32.31 -40.53
N ASP A 740 30.75 32.17 -41.82
CA ASP A 740 30.28 33.26 -42.64
C ASP A 740 28.78 33.52 -42.39
N SER A 741 28.52 34.76 -42.03
CA SER A 741 27.21 35.39 -41.96
C SER A 741 26.64 35.59 -43.38
N TYR A 742 25.45 35.08 -43.65
CA TYR A 742 24.63 35.53 -44.78
C TYR A 742 23.38 36.27 -44.26
N VAL A 743 23.30 37.53 -44.69
CA VAL A 743 22.21 38.45 -44.49
C VAL A 743 21.38 38.50 -45.76
N ASP A 744 20.06 38.54 -45.59
CA ASP A 744 18.97 39.07 -46.44
C ASP A 744 18.88 38.74 -47.94
N GLY A 745 17.65 38.42 -48.33
CA GLY A 745 17.17 38.53 -49.70
C GLY A 745 15.82 37.93 -50.01
N ASP A 746 14.78 38.67 -49.66
CA ASP A 746 13.56 38.96 -50.46
C ASP A 746 12.70 37.84 -51.09
N SER A 747 11.47 37.86 -50.60
CA SER A 747 10.14 37.84 -51.27
C SER A 747 9.79 36.89 -52.41
N SER A 748 8.67 36.25 -52.16
CA SER A 748 7.49 36.09 -53.04
C SER A 748 7.31 34.80 -53.84
N LEU A 749 6.07 34.35 -53.72
CA LEU A 749 5.22 33.66 -54.75
C LEU A 749 5.12 32.13 -54.71
N TYR A 750 3.98 31.73 -54.48
CA TYR A 750 3.00 30.81 -55.08
C TYR A 750 2.37 29.79 -54.14
N SER A 751 1.08 30.07 -53.99
CA SER A 751 -0.05 29.22 -53.62
C SER A 751 -0.23 27.94 -54.47
N ASN A 752 -0.98 27.03 -53.89
CA ASN A 752 -1.71 25.88 -54.47
C ASN A 752 -0.96 24.55 -54.54
N ILE A 753 -1.27 23.59 -53.70
CA ILE A 753 -2.34 22.55 -53.79
C ILE A 753 -2.51 21.96 -52.42
#